data_1a2ce027a3412949039e40f070534ab4
#
_entry.id   1a2ce027a3412949039e40f070534ab4
#
_cell.length_a   1.000
_cell.length_b   1.000
_cell.length_c   1.000
_cell.angle_alpha   90.00
_cell.angle_beta   90.00
_cell.angle_gamma   90.00
#
_symmetry.space_group_name_H-M   'P 1'
#
loop_
_entity.id
_entity.type
_entity.pdbx_description
1 polymer ?
#
loop_
_entity_poly.entity_id
_entity_poly.type
_entity_poly.pdbx_seq_one_letter_code
_entity_poly.pdbx_strand_id
1 'polypeptide(L)'
;MATPQLSPGVLVREVDLTVGRADNVLDNIGAIAGPFEIGPVEEVTNITNEQDLISVFGEPKNNDAQYEYWMSASSYLSYGGVLKVVRADDDDLKSANAGVGIASTTTLKIKNYDDYVNNASDTSVNFLYAAKNPGSWANNLKVCYIDDFADQTLGVSTANLSNAGATVGAGVTAAISGVLPGSGSTSVFTGYVKGIITGVNQDADGASTIDVKIVSRVSSAGAETRIDYAEGDSFSSFGTSNPLFFVNSVGVNTGALGSQATGTTAASAVDWYDQQTLGLSNSTIFWSTLAPKPGTSVYVSDRQGHNDQLHIAVVDDNGDVTGIRGNILEKHIDLSKASDAVSNVNAPQRTYYKDYLRDLSANIYAGADPLAAADAFHGTTPAATGFTAYTGVKAASFAPETASTNQSGTVAQDKQFLAIGAKTYTIMGGNDYQTSGGDGYKADLGKLITAYGLFSNKDEVEADFIIMGPGCTTEAESQAKANFIISISESRKDCMSCIGAHRENLVAAAGTPGGSLLTTEQQTTNLLRYFGPLTSSSYATFDSGYKYTFDRFNNRFVYIPTNADVGGMMARTALLAFPWFSPAGQQRGVLNNAVKLAYNPSKAQRDRLYPKRINSFITSPGAGTFLFGDKTALGFASAFDRINVRRLFLTVEQALERAAQAQLFELNDDLTRANFRNIVDPYLRDVQAKRGLIDYLVICDETNNTPDVIDNNEFRADIFLKPAKSINFITLTFVATRTGVSFSEVAGRV
;
A
#
# COMPACT_ATOMS: atom_id res chain seq x y z
N MET A 1 -33.35 -24.80 32.16
CA MET A 1 -34.57 -25.58 32.49
C MET A 1 -35.72 -24.59 32.58
N ALA A 2 -36.73 -24.74 31.74
CA ALA A 2 -37.90 -23.89 31.80
C ALA A 2 -38.73 -24.28 33.02
N THR A 3 -39.02 -23.34 33.89
CA THR A 3 -39.94 -23.55 35.03
C THR A 3 -41.32 -23.83 34.47
N PRO A 4 -41.98 -24.93 34.88
CA PRO A 4 -43.34 -25.22 34.44
C PRO A 4 -44.31 -24.17 35.00
N GLN A 5 -45.17 -23.65 34.13
CA GLN A 5 -46.20 -22.69 34.50
C GLN A 5 -47.29 -23.43 35.30
N LEU A 6 -47.49 -23.05 36.56
CA LEU A 6 -48.42 -23.68 37.47
C LEU A 6 -49.81 -23.03 37.53
N SER A 7 -50.04 -21.96 36.75
CA SER A 7 -51.32 -21.28 36.64
C SER A 7 -51.65 -20.95 35.20
N PRO A 8 -52.93 -20.79 34.79
CA PRO A 8 -53.30 -20.36 33.46
C PRO A 8 -52.70 -19.00 33.11
N GLY A 9 -51.91 -18.92 32.05
CA GLY A 9 -51.24 -17.72 31.59
C GLY A 9 -50.66 -17.90 30.17
N VAL A 10 -50.33 -16.81 29.50
CA VAL A 10 -49.70 -16.85 28.18
C VAL A 10 -48.17 -16.90 28.37
N LEU A 11 -47.53 -17.95 27.90
CA LEU A 11 -46.07 -18.07 27.85
C LEU A 11 -45.58 -17.50 26.51
N VAL A 12 -44.90 -16.37 26.56
CA VAL A 12 -44.23 -15.83 25.40
C VAL A 12 -42.82 -16.46 25.36
N ARG A 13 -42.55 -17.22 24.34
CA ARG A 13 -41.20 -17.70 23.99
C ARG A 13 -40.66 -16.87 22.87
N GLU A 14 -39.57 -16.20 23.11
CA GLU A 14 -38.72 -15.65 22.01
C GLU A 14 -37.81 -16.81 21.56
N VAL A 15 -37.96 -17.19 20.32
CA VAL A 15 -37.03 -18.09 19.64
C VAL A 15 -36.29 -17.22 18.65
N ASP A 16 -34.99 -17.03 18.88
CA ASP A 16 -34.12 -16.35 17.92
C ASP A 16 -33.91 -17.28 16.71
N LEU A 17 -34.59 -16.98 15.62
CA LEU A 17 -34.46 -17.66 14.34
C LEU A 17 -33.42 -16.95 13.42
N THR A 18 -32.62 -16.03 13.95
CA THR A 18 -31.60 -15.32 13.16
C THR A 18 -30.38 -16.16 12.85
N VAL A 19 -30.20 -17.30 13.48
CA VAL A 19 -29.19 -18.30 13.15
C VAL A 19 -29.68 -19.10 11.94
N GLY A 20 -29.36 -18.65 10.74
CA GLY A 20 -29.67 -19.35 9.49
C GLY A 20 -30.39 -18.51 8.42
N ARG A 21 -30.31 -17.20 8.48
CA ARG A 21 -30.75 -16.35 7.38
C ARG A 21 -29.66 -16.32 6.29
N ALA A 22 -29.99 -16.65 5.06
CA ALA A 22 -29.11 -16.36 3.94
C ALA A 22 -28.98 -14.86 3.78
N ASP A 23 -27.78 -14.33 4.02
CA ASP A 23 -27.50 -12.91 3.89
C ASP A 23 -27.58 -12.47 2.43
N ASN A 24 -28.06 -11.25 2.22
CA ASN A 24 -28.06 -10.64 0.90
C ASN A 24 -26.63 -10.28 0.50
N VAL A 25 -26.04 -11.01 -0.44
CA VAL A 25 -24.69 -10.75 -0.93
C VAL A 25 -24.71 -9.49 -1.78
N LEU A 26 -23.87 -8.52 -1.45
CA LEU A 26 -23.65 -7.31 -2.25
C LEU A 26 -22.64 -7.61 -3.36
N ASP A 27 -23.11 -7.59 -4.57
CA ASP A 27 -22.42 -7.95 -5.82
C ASP A 27 -21.75 -6.68 -6.39
N ASN A 28 -20.69 -6.16 -5.75
CA ASN A 28 -20.08 -4.88 -6.11
C ASN A 28 -18.55 -4.83 -6.05
N ILE A 29 -17.88 -5.97 -5.86
CA ILE A 29 -16.42 -6.03 -5.76
C ILE A 29 -15.82 -6.31 -7.14
N GLY A 30 -15.08 -5.33 -7.68
CA GLY A 30 -14.30 -5.50 -8.91
C GLY A 30 -12.85 -5.90 -8.61
N ALA A 31 -12.18 -6.50 -9.58
CA ALA A 31 -10.76 -6.83 -9.53
C ALA A 31 -10.07 -6.41 -10.84
N ILE A 32 -8.91 -5.75 -10.72
CA ILE A 32 -8.09 -5.33 -11.87
C ILE A 32 -6.61 -5.47 -11.53
N ALA A 33 -5.81 -5.87 -12.52
CA ALA A 33 -4.36 -5.87 -12.41
C ALA A 33 -3.73 -5.05 -13.54
N GLY A 34 -2.63 -4.34 -13.23
CA GLY A 34 -1.96 -3.51 -14.23
C GLY A 34 -0.69 -2.83 -13.73
N PRO A 35 0.00 -2.10 -14.61
CA PRO A 35 1.18 -1.32 -14.27
C PRO A 35 0.77 0.01 -13.63
N PHE A 36 0.81 0.09 -12.32
CA PHE A 36 0.58 1.34 -11.59
C PHE A 36 1.91 1.98 -11.18
N GLU A 37 1.91 3.29 -10.93
CA GLU A 37 3.11 4.07 -10.63
C GLU A 37 3.75 3.64 -9.31
N ILE A 38 2.95 3.59 -8.26
CA ILE A 38 3.35 3.30 -6.89
C ILE A 38 2.54 2.10 -6.40
N GLY A 39 2.79 1.64 -5.22
CA GLY A 39 2.03 0.58 -4.56
C GLY A 39 2.74 -0.78 -4.51
N PRO A 40 2.26 -1.66 -3.65
CA PRO A 40 2.82 -3.00 -3.51
C PRO A 40 2.64 -3.81 -4.79
N VAL A 41 3.69 -4.58 -5.14
CA VAL A 41 3.71 -5.43 -6.34
C VAL A 41 3.27 -6.83 -5.97
N GLU A 42 2.41 -7.44 -6.81
CA GLU A 42 1.88 -8.79 -6.59
C GLU A 42 1.18 -8.97 -5.22
N GLU A 43 0.51 -7.92 -4.77
CA GLU A 43 -0.30 -7.93 -3.55
C GLU A 43 -1.69 -7.39 -3.84
N VAL A 44 -2.73 -8.04 -3.30
CA VAL A 44 -4.12 -7.62 -3.51
C VAL A 44 -4.47 -6.51 -2.53
N THR A 45 -4.69 -5.32 -3.05
CA THR A 45 -5.03 -4.14 -2.24
C THR A 45 -6.48 -3.71 -2.45
N ASN A 46 -7.19 -3.44 -1.35
CA ASN A 46 -8.58 -2.96 -1.38
C ASN A 46 -8.63 -1.44 -1.58
N ILE A 47 -9.37 -0.99 -2.57
CA ILE A 47 -9.58 0.42 -2.91
C ILE A 47 -11.08 0.72 -2.89
N THR A 48 -11.48 1.67 -2.07
CA THR A 48 -12.90 2.00 -1.87
C THR A 48 -13.35 3.22 -2.68
N ASN A 49 -12.43 4.09 -3.02
CA ASN A 49 -12.70 5.33 -3.74
C ASN A 49 -11.48 5.80 -4.57
N GLU A 50 -11.67 6.82 -5.38
CA GLU A 50 -10.60 7.35 -6.23
C GLU A 50 -9.45 7.99 -5.43
N GLN A 51 -9.73 8.55 -4.26
CA GLN A 51 -8.68 9.14 -3.41
C GLN A 51 -7.77 8.06 -2.82
N ASP A 52 -8.33 6.92 -2.43
CA ASP A 52 -7.54 5.75 -2.01
C ASP A 52 -6.68 5.24 -3.16
N LEU A 53 -7.22 5.22 -4.40
CA LEU A 53 -6.47 4.82 -5.59
C LEU A 53 -5.25 5.73 -5.83
N ILE A 54 -5.42 7.05 -5.67
CA ILE A 54 -4.32 8.02 -5.78
C ILE A 54 -3.29 7.79 -4.68
N SER A 55 -3.73 7.65 -3.43
CA SER A 55 -2.82 7.55 -2.28
C SER A 55 -1.96 6.28 -2.30
N VAL A 56 -2.50 5.16 -2.81
CA VAL A 56 -1.81 3.87 -2.83
C VAL A 56 -1.06 3.63 -4.14
N PHE A 57 -1.67 3.98 -5.28
CA PHE A 57 -1.16 3.62 -6.61
C PHE A 57 -0.69 4.82 -7.45
N GLY A 58 -0.70 6.01 -6.87
CA GLY A 58 -0.29 7.24 -7.54
C GLY A 58 -1.30 7.75 -8.57
N GLU A 59 -0.85 8.65 -9.43
CA GLU A 59 -1.66 9.28 -10.47
C GLU A 59 -1.49 8.60 -11.84
N PRO A 60 -2.43 8.81 -12.78
CA PRO A 60 -2.30 8.25 -14.13
C PRO A 60 -1.13 8.91 -14.86
N LYS A 61 -0.21 8.08 -15.33
CA LYS A 61 0.94 8.52 -16.13
C LYS A 61 0.61 8.63 -17.60
N ASN A 62 1.25 9.61 -18.21
CA ASN A 62 1.07 9.94 -19.62
C ASN A 62 1.76 8.96 -20.59
N ASN A 63 2.55 8.05 -20.03
CA ASN A 63 3.44 7.17 -20.75
C ASN A 63 2.72 5.86 -21.08
N ASP A 64 2.92 5.37 -22.30
CA ASP A 64 2.29 4.14 -22.82
C ASP A 64 0.77 4.09 -22.55
N ALA A 65 0.23 2.94 -22.19
CA ALA A 65 -1.17 2.74 -21.87
C ALA A 65 -1.46 2.71 -20.36
N GLN A 66 -0.53 3.18 -19.53
CA GLN A 66 -0.71 3.13 -18.06
C GLN A 66 -1.96 3.90 -17.61
N TYR A 67 -2.18 5.10 -18.16
CA TYR A 67 -3.39 5.87 -17.87
C TYR A 67 -4.69 5.09 -18.17
N GLU A 68 -4.68 4.18 -19.14
CA GLU A 68 -5.87 3.37 -19.44
C GLU A 68 -6.20 2.39 -18.30
N TYR A 69 -5.19 1.77 -17.68
CA TYR A 69 -5.38 0.91 -16.50
C TYR A 69 -5.91 1.72 -15.32
N TRP A 70 -5.25 2.83 -15.01
CA TRP A 70 -5.62 3.68 -13.90
C TRP A 70 -7.04 4.26 -14.07
N MET A 71 -7.33 4.82 -15.24
CA MET A 71 -8.65 5.39 -15.52
C MET A 71 -9.75 4.33 -15.65
N SER A 72 -9.41 3.09 -16.01
CA SER A 72 -10.37 1.97 -15.93
C SER A 72 -10.74 1.67 -14.49
N ALA A 73 -9.75 1.63 -13.59
CA ALA A 73 -9.99 1.48 -12.16
C ALA A 73 -10.86 2.63 -11.61
N SER A 74 -10.50 3.88 -11.89
CA SER A 74 -11.29 5.06 -11.51
C SER A 74 -12.71 5.03 -12.09
N SER A 75 -12.87 4.60 -13.36
CA SER A 75 -14.20 4.48 -13.97
C SER A 75 -15.08 3.49 -13.23
N TYR A 76 -14.57 2.33 -12.84
CA TYR A 76 -15.32 1.36 -12.04
C TYR A 76 -15.77 1.96 -10.70
N LEU A 77 -14.86 2.61 -9.98
CA LEU A 77 -15.14 3.25 -8.70
C LEU A 77 -16.23 4.34 -8.81
N SER A 78 -16.32 5.02 -9.95
CA SER A 78 -17.33 6.05 -10.20
C SER A 78 -18.79 5.54 -10.17
N TYR A 79 -18.97 4.22 -10.22
CA TYR A 79 -20.29 3.57 -10.13
C TYR A 79 -20.67 3.12 -8.70
N GLY A 80 -19.78 3.35 -7.72
CA GLY A 80 -20.00 3.00 -6.31
C GLY A 80 -19.57 1.56 -5.95
N GLY A 81 -18.77 0.91 -6.79
CA GLY A 81 -18.16 -0.38 -6.48
C GLY A 81 -16.91 -0.24 -5.61
N VAL A 82 -16.49 -1.34 -5.01
CA VAL A 82 -15.18 -1.51 -4.33
C VAL A 82 -14.26 -2.25 -5.29
N LEU A 83 -12.99 -1.88 -5.32
CA LEU A 83 -12.04 -2.46 -6.26
C LEU A 83 -10.87 -3.13 -5.54
N LYS A 84 -10.53 -4.34 -5.96
CA LYS A 84 -9.28 -5.00 -5.61
C LYS A 84 -8.28 -4.76 -6.73
N VAL A 85 -7.15 -4.14 -6.38
CA VAL A 85 -6.13 -3.77 -7.33
C VAL A 85 -4.86 -4.54 -7.06
N VAL A 86 -4.23 -5.05 -8.11
CA VAL A 86 -2.91 -5.67 -8.07
C VAL A 86 -1.98 -4.93 -9.01
N ARG A 87 -0.85 -4.48 -8.48
CA ARG A 87 0.23 -3.94 -9.30
C ARG A 87 1.02 -5.10 -9.91
N ALA A 88 1.11 -5.13 -11.23
CA ALA A 88 1.91 -6.12 -11.94
C ALA A 88 3.41 -5.90 -11.70
N ASP A 89 4.20 -6.97 -11.66
CA ASP A 89 5.67 -6.91 -11.61
C ASP A 89 6.25 -6.56 -13.00
N ASP A 90 7.54 -6.22 -13.02
CA ASP A 90 8.35 -6.07 -14.22
C ASP A 90 9.82 -6.34 -13.88
N ASP A 91 10.61 -6.82 -14.85
CA ASP A 91 12.01 -7.18 -14.60
C ASP A 91 12.90 -5.94 -14.38
N ASP A 92 12.54 -4.80 -14.94
CA ASP A 92 13.27 -3.54 -14.79
C ASP A 92 12.84 -2.73 -13.57
N LEU A 93 11.74 -3.11 -12.93
CA LEU A 93 11.22 -2.43 -11.76
C LEU A 93 12.19 -2.58 -10.58
N LYS A 94 12.64 -1.46 -9.98
CA LYS A 94 13.61 -1.44 -8.86
C LYS A 94 13.19 -0.47 -7.78
N SER A 95 13.56 -0.79 -6.55
CA SER A 95 13.34 0.08 -5.39
C SER A 95 14.47 1.09 -5.24
N ALA A 96 14.13 2.35 -5.10
CA ALA A 96 15.09 3.38 -4.73
C ALA A 96 15.68 3.07 -3.35
N ASN A 97 16.99 3.22 -3.19
CA ASN A 97 17.65 2.89 -1.93
C ASN A 97 18.89 3.73 -1.67
N ALA A 98 19.32 3.79 -0.42
CA ALA A 98 20.61 4.28 -0.01
C ALA A 98 21.48 3.08 0.34
N GLY A 99 22.58 2.90 -0.38
CA GLY A 99 23.54 1.81 -0.15
C GLY A 99 24.38 2.01 1.11
N VAL A 100 24.93 0.92 1.59
CA VAL A 100 25.80 0.90 2.78
C VAL A 100 27.06 1.75 2.60
N GLY A 101 27.52 1.97 1.38
CA GLY A 101 28.70 2.79 1.04
C GLY A 101 28.37 4.10 0.33
N ILE A 102 27.23 4.73 0.59
CA ILE A 102 26.77 6.00 -0.03
C ILE A 102 26.23 5.81 -1.46
N ALA A 103 26.70 4.82 -2.22
CA ALA A 103 26.17 4.50 -3.55
C ALA A 103 24.94 3.57 -3.43
N SER A 104 23.86 3.93 -4.13
CA SER A 104 22.67 3.07 -4.21
C SER A 104 23.02 1.71 -4.85
N THR A 105 22.40 0.63 -4.39
CA THR A 105 22.49 -0.67 -5.06
C THR A 105 21.51 -0.69 -6.24
N THR A 106 22.02 -0.85 -7.44
CA THR A 106 21.22 -0.77 -8.68
C THR A 106 20.32 -1.99 -8.93
N THR A 107 20.33 -2.98 -8.06
CA THR A 107 19.62 -4.26 -8.26
C THR A 107 18.54 -4.53 -7.22
N LEU A 108 18.35 -3.65 -6.23
CA LEU A 108 17.37 -3.89 -5.16
C LEU A 108 15.95 -3.80 -5.70
N LYS A 109 15.16 -4.83 -5.43
CA LYS A 109 13.71 -4.82 -5.63
C LYS A 109 13.03 -5.44 -4.41
N ILE A 110 12.18 -4.67 -3.76
CA ILE A 110 11.31 -5.10 -2.66
C ILE A 110 9.89 -4.96 -3.17
N LYS A 111 9.21 -6.07 -3.41
CA LYS A 111 7.89 -6.08 -4.04
C LYS A 111 6.79 -5.59 -3.09
N ASN A 112 6.78 -6.13 -1.88
CA ASN A 112 5.74 -5.90 -0.88
C ASN A 112 6.28 -6.19 0.53
N TYR A 113 5.40 -6.15 1.52
CA TYR A 113 5.75 -6.42 2.91
C TYR A 113 6.34 -7.82 3.14
N ASP A 114 5.74 -8.84 2.56
CA ASP A 114 6.20 -10.23 2.73
C ASP A 114 7.58 -10.46 2.11
N ASP A 115 7.83 -9.86 0.95
CA ASP A 115 9.14 -9.90 0.30
C ASP A 115 10.21 -9.20 1.14
N TYR A 116 9.87 -8.04 1.75
CA TYR A 116 10.77 -7.38 2.70
C TYR A 116 11.09 -8.27 3.90
N VAL A 117 10.08 -8.85 4.55
CA VAL A 117 10.26 -9.68 5.75
C VAL A 117 11.12 -10.93 5.44
N ASN A 118 10.87 -11.56 4.29
CA ASN A 118 11.53 -12.82 3.95
C ASN A 118 12.94 -12.63 3.35
N ASN A 119 13.18 -11.55 2.63
CA ASN A 119 14.39 -11.41 1.82
C ASN A 119 15.21 -10.16 2.11
N ALA A 120 14.69 -9.14 2.78
CA ALA A 120 15.33 -7.84 2.92
C ALA A 120 15.39 -7.29 4.36
N SER A 121 14.82 -7.98 5.34
CA SER A 121 14.81 -7.54 6.75
C SER A 121 16.11 -7.88 7.52
N ASP A 122 17.00 -8.67 6.93
CA ASP A 122 18.27 -9.04 7.57
C ASP A 122 19.23 -7.85 7.60
N THR A 123 20.04 -7.79 8.66
CA THR A 123 21.12 -6.78 8.84
C THR A 123 22.29 -6.97 7.87
N SER A 124 22.36 -8.10 7.17
CA SER A 124 23.39 -8.40 6.16
C SER A 124 23.10 -7.79 4.78
N VAL A 125 21.96 -7.14 4.59
CA VAL A 125 21.60 -6.52 3.30
C VAL A 125 22.51 -5.32 2.96
N ASN A 126 22.62 -5.01 1.67
CA ASN A 126 23.52 -3.98 1.16
C ASN A 126 22.90 -2.58 1.04
N PHE A 127 21.82 -2.31 1.76
CA PHE A 127 21.20 -0.99 1.80
C PHE A 127 20.90 -0.57 3.25
N LEU A 128 20.88 0.73 3.50
CA LEU A 128 20.51 1.33 4.79
C LEU A 128 19.02 1.62 4.86
N TYR A 129 18.53 2.29 3.83
CA TYR A 129 17.12 2.61 3.67
C TYR A 129 16.70 2.31 2.24
N ALA A 130 15.50 1.83 2.06
CA ALA A 130 14.91 1.58 0.75
C ALA A 130 13.46 2.07 0.70
N ALA A 131 13.01 2.48 -0.47
CA ALA A 131 11.60 2.78 -0.69
C ALA A 131 10.74 1.53 -0.48
N LYS A 132 9.58 1.68 0.17
CA LYS A 132 8.63 0.58 0.40
C LYS A 132 8.12 -0.06 -0.88
N ASN A 133 7.96 0.75 -1.91
CA ASN A 133 7.44 0.30 -3.19
C ASN A 133 8.47 0.57 -4.29
N PRO A 134 8.67 -0.35 -5.23
CA PRO A 134 9.59 -0.13 -6.33
C PRO A 134 9.04 0.91 -7.31
N GLY A 135 9.95 1.63 -7.97
CA GLY A 135 9.65 2.69 -8.92
C GLY A 135 10.61 3.87 -8.80
N SER A 136 10.59 4.77 -9.77
CA SER A 136 11.39 5.99 -9.77
C SER A 136 10.82 7.08 -8.85
N TRP A 137 9.60 6.94 -8.38
CA TRP A 137 8.87 7.92 -7.57
C TRP A 137 9.61 8.37 -6.31
N ALA A 138 10.38 7.46 -5.71
CA ALA A 138 11.11 7.73 -4.48
C ALA A 138 12.55 8.21 -4.71
N ASN A 139 12.99 8.34 -5.97
CA ASN A 139 14.30 8.91 -6.24
C ASN A 139 14.36 10.34 -5.71
N ASN A 140 15.51 10.69 -5.11
CA ASN A 140 15.78 11.98 -4.47
C ASN A 140 15.04 12.23 -3.14
N LEU A 141 14.26 11.31 -2.63
CA LEU A 141 13.81 11.40 -1.24
C LEU A 141 15.03 11.35 -0.30
N LYS A 142 14.97 12.14 0.74
CA LYS A 142 16.01 12.17 1.77
C LYS A 142 15.50 11.54 3.06
N VAL A 143 16.29 10.62 3.58
CA VAL A 143 16.11 10.05 4.91
C VAL A 143 17.12 10.72 5.83
N CYS A 144 16.62 11.60 6.66
CA CYS A 144 17.42 12.36 7.62
C CYS A 144 17.40 11.63 8.96
N TYR A 145 18.56 11.35 9.50
CA TYR A 145 18.79 10.62 10.74
C TYR A 145 19.54 11.53 11.72
N ILE A 146 19.21 11.47 13.01
CA ILE A 146 19.98 12.08 14.07
C ILE A 146 19.89 11.27 15.35
N ASP A 147 21.01 11.19 16.06
CA ASP A 147 21.09 10.65 17.40
C ASP A 147 21.95 11.56 18.30
N ASP A 148 22.13 11.18 19.54
CA ASP A 148 22.93 11.95 20.51
C ASP A 148 24.44 11.73 20.27
N PHE A 149 25.02 12.50 19.33
CA PHE A 149 26.42 12.36 18.92
C PHE A 149 27.36 13.25 19.70
N ALA A 150 27.04 14.50 19.90
CA ALA A 150 27.86 15.46 20.58
C ALA A 150 27.05 16.30 21.59
N ASP A 151 27.75 16.81 22.57
CA ASP A 151 27.16 17.64 23.60
C ASP A 151 27.47 19.11 23.37
N GLN A 152 28.61 19.40 22.75
CA GLN A 152 29.07 20.78 22.55
C GLN A 152 29.88 20.90 21.27
N THR A 153 29.64 21.99 20.53
CA THR A 153 30.48 22.39 19.39
C THR A 153 31.36 23.55 19.84
N LEU A 154 32.66 23.45 19.65
CA LEU A 154 33.63 24.43 20.00
C LEU A 154 34.26 25.04 18.75
N GLY A 155 34.23 26.36 18.63
CA GLY A 155 34.96 27.09 17.60
C GLY A 155 36.47 27.10 17.88
N VAL A 156 37.25 26.73 16.85
CA VAL A 156 38.73 26.62 16.98
C VAL A 156 39.37 27.20 15.74
N SER A 157 40.51 27.90 15.88
CA SER A 157 41.24 28.30 14.68
C SER A 157 41.88 27.06 13.98
N THR A 158 41.87 27.04 12.67
CA THR A 158 42.44 25.95 11.87
C THR A 158 43.93 25.71 12.22
N ALA A 159 44.70 26.77 12.48
CA ALA A 159 46.07 26.64 12.90
C ALA A 159 46.19 25.94 14.27
N ASN A 160 45.29 26.20 15.21
CA ASN A 160 45.30 25.53 16.51
C ASN A 160 44.90 24.06 16.41
N LEU A 161 43.97 23.71 15.54
CA LEU A 161 43.64 22.31 15.28
C LEU A 161 44.81 21.51 14.76
N SER A 162 45.53 22.06 13.78
CA SER A 162 46.72 21.42 13.20
C SER A 162 47.85 21.26 14.21
N ASN A 163 48.09 22.31 14.99
CA ASN A 163 49.13 22.29 16.01
C ASN A 163 48.83 21.36 17.19
N ALA A 164 47.57 21.25 17.55
CA ALA A 164 47.13 20.36 18.62
C ALA A 164 47.02 18.88 18.19
N GLY A 165 47.06 18.58 16.90
CA GLY A 165 46.85 17.24 16.39
C GLY A 165 45.44 16.70 16.71
N ALA A 166 44.45 17.57 16.68
CA ALA A 166 43.07 17.20 17.01
C ALA A 166 42.48 16.28 15.91
N THR A 167 42.15 15.08 16.29
CA THR A 167 41.52 14.07 15.41
C THR A 167 40.30 13.52 16.11
N VAL A 168 39.37 13.01 15.31
CA VAL A 168 38.20 12.29 15.83
C VAL A 168 38.66 11.11 16.70
N GLY A 169 38.05 10.96 17.87
CA GLY A 169 38.45 9.96 18.87
C GLY A 169 39.49 10.44 19.86
N ALA A 170 40.11 11.61 19.66
CA ALA A 170 41.03 12.19 20.62
C ALA A 170 40.31 12.71 21.89
N GLY A 171 40.93 12.54 23.03
CA GLY A 171 40.43 13.08 24.29
C GLY A 171 40.66 14.57 24.42
N VAL A 172 39.72 15.27 25.01
CA VAL A 172 39.81 16.68 25.37
C VAL A 172 39.57 16.85 26.85
N THR A 173 40.32 17.79 27.48
CA THR A 173 40.11 18.14 28.87
C THR A 173 40.12 19.66 29.05
N ALA A 174 39.34 20.12 30.02
CA ALA A 174 39.42 21.51 30.48
C ALA A 174 39.31 21.60 32.01
N ALA A 175 40.07 22.48 32.62
CA ALA A 175 39.90 22.80 34.02
C ALA A 175 38.58 23.54 34.22
N ILE A 176 37.82 23.14 35.23
CA ILE A 176 36.52 23.72 35.56
C ILE A 176 36.45 24.08 37.05
N SER A 177 35.70 25.13 37.32
CA SER A 177 35.35 25.53 38.67
C SER A 177 33.95 26.16 38.63
N GLY A 178 33.05 25.69 39.45
CA GLY A 178 31.69 26.21 39.49
C GLY A 178 30.73 25.37 40.32
N VAL A 179 29.50 25.82 40.45
CA VAL A 179 28.43 25.11 41.19
C VAL A 179 27.80 24.06 40.31
N LEU A 180 27.62 22.83 40.82
CA LEU A 180 26.99 21.75 40.09
C LEU A 180 25.47 21.96 39.93
N PRO A 181 24.93 21.81 38.76
CA PRO A 181 23.50 21.87 38.54
C PRO A 181 22.77 20.77 39.33
N GLY A 182 21.55 21.06 39.78
CA GLY A 182 20.67 20.06 40.42
C GLY A 182 21.07 19.61 41.80
N SER A 183 22.25 19.99 42.34
CA SER A 183 22.73 19.50 43.63
C SER A 183 22.08 20.20 44.84
N GLY A 184 21.33 21.27 44.66
CA GLY A 184 20.86 22.14 45.78
C GLY A 184 21.98 22.66 46.67
N SER A 185 23.23 22.40 46.33
CA SER A 185 24.42 22.75 47.09
C SER A 185 25.07 24.01 46.53
N THR A 186 25.52 24.88 47.39
CA THR A 186 26.34 26.04 47.07
C THR A 186 27.82 25.67 46.94
N SER A 187 28.16 24.40 47.04
CA SER A 187 29.54 23.93 46.98
C SER A 187 30.11 24.04 45.58
N VAL A 188 31.23 24.73 45.45
CA VAL A 188 31.97 24.91 44.23
C VAL A 188 32.70 23.60 43.89
N PHE A 189 32.44 23.03 42.75
CA PHE A 189 33.24 21.94 42.20
C PHE A 189 34.49 22.52 41.54
N THR A 190 35.63 21.95 41.83
CA THR A 190 36.90 22.28 41.19
C THR A 190 37.55 20.99 40.68
N GLY A 191 37.92 20.97 39.41
CA GLY A 191 38.50 19.78 38.77
C GLY A 191 38.61 19.92 37.26
N TYR A 192 38.40 18.86 36.58
CA TYR A 192 38.47 18.76 35.11
C TYR A 192 37.21 18.12 34.55
N VAL A 193 36.78 18.61 33.39
CA VAL A 193 35.85 17.89 32.52
C VAL A 193 36.62 17.14 31.42
N LYS A 194 36.20 15.94 31.12
CA LYS A 194 36.76 15.11 30.06
C LYS A 194 35.76 14.92 28.97
N GLY A 195 36.21 14.96 27.72
CA GLY A 195 35.39 14.70 26.54
C GLY A 195 36.19 13.98 25.47
N ILE A 196 35.45 13.54 24.44
CA ILE A 196 36.03 12.93 23.25
C ILE A 196 35.59 13.76 22.04
N ILE A 197 36.52 14.01 21.11
CA ILE A 197 36.21 14.65 19.83
C ILE A 197 35.46 13.67 18.98
N THR A 198 34.25 14.01 18.60
CA THR A 198 33.37 13.21 17.75
C THR A 198 33.34 13.72 16.32
N GLY A 199 33.66 14.96 16.08
CA GLY A 199 33.75 15.56 14.76
C GLY A 199 34.81 16.66 14.69
N VAL A 200 35.41 16.80 13.53
CA VAL A 200 36.34 17.91 13.23
C VAL A 200 35.94 18.48 11.89
N ASN A 201 35.42 19.71 11.90
CA ASN A 201 34.99 20.44 10.72
C ASN A 201 36.01 21.54 10.42
N GLN A 202 36.81 21.35 9.37
CA GLN A 202 37.78 22.34 8.92
C GLN A 202 37.18 23.24 7.84
N ASP A 203 37.21 24.54 8.10
CA ASP A 203 36.84 25.51 7.10
C ASP A 203 38.10 26.11 6.43
N ALA A 204 38.03 26.31 5.12
CA ALA A 204 39.09 26.92 4.33
C ALA A 204 39.40 28.36 4.79
N ASP A 205 38.42 29.08 5.35
CA ASP A 205 38.53 30.46 5.78
C ASP A 205 39.10 30.63 7.20
N GLY A 206 39.60 29.57 7.83
CA GLY A 206 40.30 29.64 9.11
C GLY A 206 39.43 29.54 10.37
N ALA A 207 38.11 29.41 10.22
CA ALA A 207 37.16 29.15 11.28
C ALA A 207 36.81 27.68 11.26
N SER A 208 37.38 26.87 12.16
CA SER A 208 37.09 25.45 12.28
C SER A 208 36.30 25.15 13.55
N THR A 209 35.60 24.03 13.57
CA THR A 209 34.89 23.58 14.77
C THR A 209 35.26 22.14 15.13
N ILE A 210 35.21 21.85 16.43
CA ILE A 210 35.24 20.46 16.92
C ILE A 210 33.95 20.18 17.68
N ASP A 211 33.39 19.01 17.41
CA ASP A 211 32.24 18.48 18.14
C ASP A 211 32.75 17.58 19.26
N VAL A 212 32.27 17.78 20.46
CA VAL A 212 32.78 17.10 21.66
C VAL A 212 31.63 16.45 22.41
N LYS A 213 31.78 15.15 22.69
CA LYS A 213 30.94 14.43 23.64
C LYS A 213 31.59 14.44 25.01
N ILE A 214 30.88 14.93 26.02
CA ILE A 214 31.37 14.99 27.39
C ILE A 214 31.23 13.61 28.04
N VAL A 215 32.27 13.09 28.63
CA VAL A 215 32.31 11.74 29.20
C VAL A 215 32.20 11.76 30.70
N SER A 216 33.04 12.55 31.35
CA SER A 216 33.11 12.56 32.79
C SER A 216 33.68 13.88 33.33
N ARG A 217 33.57 14.06 34.62
CA ARG A 217 34.26 15.07 35.38
C ARG A 217 35.16 14.40 36.41
N VAL A 218 36.31 15.01 36.66
CA VAL A 218 37.26 14.53 37.64
C VAL A 218 37.46 15.65 38.68
N SER A 219 37.24 15.33 39.93
CA SER A 219 37.47 16.29 41.02
C SER A 219 38.95 16.59 41.21
N SER A 220 39.28 17.67 41.88
CA SER A 220 40.66 18.01 42.29
C SER A 220 41.32 16.90 43.13
N ALA A 221 40.55 16.05 43.77
CA ALA A 221 40.98 14.90 44.53
C ALA A 221 41.17 13.63 43.67
N GLY A 222 40.93 13.69 42.35
CA GLY A 222 41.08 12.59 41.43
C GLY A 222 39.85 11.65 41.34
N ALA A 223 38.75 11.95 42.01
CA ALA A 223 37.52 11.16 41.90
C ALA A 223 36.81 11.45 40.56
N GLU A 224 36.64 10.45 39.76
CA GLU A 224 35.96 10.54 38.49
C GLU A 224 34.45 10.23 38.68
N THR A 225 33.60 11.08 38.11
CA THR A 225 32.17 10.90 38.09
C THR A 225 31.72 10.99 36.64
N ARG A 226 31.05 9.95 36.14
CA ARG A 226 30.40 10.02 34.86
C ARG A 226 29.27 11.05 34.88
N ILE A 227 29.09 11.68 33.73
CA ILE A 227 28.02 12.63 33.54
C ILE A 227 26.92 11.91 32.80
N ASP A 228 25.84 11.61 33.50
CA ASP A 228 24.59 11.14 32.95
C ASP A 228 23.63 12.33 32.84
N TYR A 229 23.02 12.49 31.70
CA TYR A 229 22.00 13.51 31.49
C TYR A 229 20.63 12.87 31.68
N ALA A 230 19.84 13.47 32.56
CA ALA A 230 18.45 13.14 32.68
C ALA A 230 17.69 13.64 31.42
N GLU A 231 16.63 12.96 31.07
CA GLU A 231 15.72 13.39 29.99
C GLU A 231 15.25 14.84 30.23
N GLY A 232 15.47 15.72 29.26
CA GLY A 232 15.15 17.13 29.35
C GLY A 232 16.28 18.04 29.83
N ASP A 233 17.43 17.50 30.24
CA ASP A 233 18.58 18.30 30.52
C ASP A 233 19.28 18.75 29.23
N SER A 234 19.23 20.02 28.91
CA SER A 234 19.97 20.57 27.78
C SER A 234 21.22 21.31 28.29
N PHE A 235 22.31 21.22 27.52
CA PHE A 235 23.51 21.97 27.83
C PHE A 235 23.30 23.48 27.83
N SER A 236 22.38 23.97 27.02
CA SER A 236 22.00 25.41 26.98
C SER A 236 21.43 25.91 28.30
N SER A 237 20.89 25.04 29.15
CA SER A 237 20.36 25.43 30.46
C SER A 237 21.45 25.67 31.51
N PHE A 238 22.66 25.24 31.26
CA PHE A 238 23.73 25.29 32.22
C PHE A 238 24.53 26.62 32.23
N GLY A 239 24.41 27.39 31.19
CA GLY A 239 25.08 28.73 31.09
C GLY A 239 26.59 28.71 31.18
N THR A 240 27.20 29.84 30.93
CA THR A 240 28.67 30.01 30.89
C THR A 240 29.38 29.79 32.24
N SER A 241 28.67 29.75 33.34
CA SER A 241 29.20 29.49 34.68
C SER A 241 29.15 28.03 35.10
N ASN A 242 28.74 27.15 34.21
CA ASN A 242 28.51 25.76 34.55
C ASN A 242 29.76 24.91 34.37
N PRO A 243 30.14 24.11 35.37
CA PRO A 243 31.34 23.29 35.33
C PRO A 243 31.27 22.10 34.32
N LEU A 244 30.16 21.91 33.62
CA LEU A 244 30.02 20.85 32.64
C LEU A 244 30.42 21.25 31.22
N PHE A 245 30.70 22.53 30.97
CA PHE A 245 31.06 23.03 29.65
C PHE A 245 32.55 23.35 29.51
N PHE A 246 33.06 23.22 28.31
CA PHE A 246 34.34 23.77 27.90
C PHE A 246 34.15 25.25 27.56
N VAL A 247 34.50 26.15 28.47
CA VAL A 247 34.14 27.57 28.32
C VAL A 247 35.24 28.49 27.76
N ASN A 248 36.52 28.19 28.01
CA ASN A 248 37.61 29.11 27.63
C ASN A 248 38.71 28.46 26.81
N SER A 249 39.14 27.27 27.19
CA SER A 249 40.18 26.54 26.49
C SER A 249 40.05 25.05 26.73
N VAL A 250 40.38 24.31 25.72
CA VAL A 250 40.43 22.84 25.78
C VAL A 250 41.84 22.37 25.48
N GLY A 251 42.31 21.39 26.23
CA GLY A 251 43.53 20.65 25.93
C GLY A 251 43.21 19.40 25.18
N VAL A 252 43.84 19.17 24.04
CA VAL A 252 43.70 17.93 23.24
C VAL A 252 44.79 16.94 23.66
N ASN A 253 44.35 15.75 24.07
CA ASN A 253 45.27 14.66 24.41
C ASN A 253 45.62 13.84 23.17
N THR A 254 46.83 13.96 22.68
CA THR A 254 47.31 13.27 21.45
C THR A 254 48.29 12.16 21.74
N GLY A 255 48.48 11.74 22.97
CA GLY A 255 49.46 10.72 23.32
C GLY A 255 49.23 10.10 24.68
N ALA A 256 50.35 9.62 25.34
CA ALA A 256 50.28 8.97 26.63
C ALA A 256 49.65 9.90 27.71
N LEU A 257 48.99 9.30 28.68
CA LEU A 257 48.40 9.96 29.83
C LEU A 257 49.30 11.06 30.39
N GLY A 258 48.84 12.32 30.33
CA GLY A 258 49.56 13.47 30.90
C GLY A 258 50.13 14.47 29.90
N SER A 259 50.14 14.22 28.61
CA SER A 259 50.53 15.23 27.61
C SER A 259 49.31 15.98 27.13
N GLN A 260 49.15 17.19 27.57
CA GLN A 260 48.09 18.08 27.04
C GLN A 260 48.73 19.02 26.00
N ALA A 261 48.22 18.97 24.78
CA ALA A 261 48.49 20.03 23.83
C ALA A 261 47.52 21.18 24.13
N THR A 262 48.03 22.27 24.67
CA THR A 262 47.24 23.49 24.88
C THR A 262 47.27 24.35 23.63
N GLY A 263 46.15 24.88 23.22
CA GLY A 263 46.14 25.82 22.10
C GLY A 263 44.79 26.07 21.43
N THR A 264 43.76 25.45 21.92
CA THR A 264 42.42 25.67 21.38
C THR A 264 41.64 26.62 22.28
N THR A 265 41.07 27.65 21.70
CA THR A 265 40.20 28.58 22.41
C THR A 265 38.76 28.30 21.97
N ALA A 266 37.89 27.98 22.91
CA ALA A 266 36.49 27.83 22.64
C ALA A 266 35.86 29.19 22.27
N ALA A 267 35.26 29.29 21.14
CA ALA A 267 34.58 30.52 20.70
C ALA A 267 33.24 30.70 21.40
N SER A 268 32.48 29.66 21.58
CA SER A 268 31.19 29.66 22.28
C SER A 268 30.81 28.23 22.70
N ALA A 269 30.12 28.13 23.83
CA ALA A 269 29.50 26.89 24.24
C ALA A 269 28.07 26.85 23.68
N VAL A 270 27.87 26.13 22.60
CA VAL A 270 26.57 25.96 21.95
C VAL A 270 26.26 24.45 21.93
N ASP A 271 25.02 24.11 22.21
CA ASP A 271 24.60 22.71 22.09
C ASP A 271 24.75 22.27 20.63
N TRP A 272 25.43 21.17 20.43
CA TRP A 272 25.64 20.58 19.10
C TRP A 272 24.31 20.34 18.39
N TYR A 273 23.29 19.86 19.11
CA TYR A 273 21.99 19.53 18.54
C TYR A 273 21.28 20.73 17.93
N ASP A 274 21.38 21.91 18.57
CA ASP A 274 20.74 23.14 18.09
C ASP A 274 21.31 23.63 16.75
N GLN A 275 22.47 23.16 16.36
CA GLN A 275 23.11 23.50 15.08
C GLN A 275 22.83 22.50 13.97
N GLN A 276 22.25 21.33 14.30
CA GLN A 276 22.04 20.28 13.31
C GLN A 276 20.85 20.57 12.44
N THR A 277 21.06 20.43 11.15
CA THR A 277 20.02 20.58 10.12
C THR A 277 19.67 19.23 9.50
N LEU A 278 18.55 19.17 8.78
CA LEU A 278 18.17 18.00 8.01
C LEU A 278 19.08 17.71 6.79
N GLY A 279 20.03 18.59 6.48
CA GLY A 279 20.95 18.42 5.34
C GLY A 279 20.25 18.47 3.98
N LEU A 280 19.22 19.29 3.83
CA LEU A 280 18.46 19.45 2.60
C LEU A 280 19.19 20.36 1.61
N SER A 281 18.98 20.12 0.31
CA SER A 281 19.67 20.87 -0.74
C SER A 281 19.06 22.26 -0.99
N ASN A 282 17.76 22.41 -0.76
CA ASN A 282 17.00 23.60 -1.14
C ASN A 282 16.39 24.36 0.04
N SER A 283 16.51 23.86 1.26
CA SER A 283 15.98 24.50 2.46
C SER A 283 16.84 24.17 3.68
N THR A 284 16.79 25.04 4.69
CA THR A 284 17.47 24.81 5.96
C THR A 284 16.43 24.63 7.04
N ILE A 285 16.29 23.41 7.52
CA ILE A 285 15.39 23.04 8.63
C ILE A 285 16.25 22.46 9.75
N PHE A 286 16.15 23.00 10.93
CA PHE A 286 16.90 22.52 12.11
C PHE A 286 16.14 21.40 12.80
N TRP A 287 16.86 20.38 13.27
CA TRP A 287 16.28 19.29 14.04
C TRP A 287 15.56 19.76 15.30
N SER A 288 16.11 20.75 16.00
CA SER A 288 15.51 21.33 17.19
C SER A 288 14.12 21.95 16.98
N THR A 289 13.74 22.26 15.70
CA THR A 289 12.38 22.69 15.35
C THR A 289 11.40 21.54 15.19
N LEU A 290 11.91 20.33 15.00
CA LEU A 290 11.08 19.13 14.76
C LEU A 290 10.87 18.30 16.02
N ALA A 291 11.92 18.13 16.82
CA ALA A 291 11.93 17.28 17.99
C ALA A 291 12.94 17.79 19.03
N PRO A 292 12.79 17.43 20.31
CA PRO A 292 13.82 17.63 21.32
C PRO A 292 15.04 16.73 21.00
N LYS A 293 16.17 16.98 21.67
CA LYS A 293 17.37 16.16 21.50
C LYS A 293 17.08 14.69 21.86
N PRO A 294 17.51 13.73 21.03
CA PRO A 294 17.39 12.32 21.38
C PRO A 294 18.19 11.99 22.63
N GLY A 295 17.67 11.14 23.47
CA GLY A 295 18.31 10.80 24.74
C GLY A 295 18.27 9.30 25.01
N THR A 296 17.79 8.93 26.16
CA THR A 296 17.68 7.55 26.61
C THR A 296 16.21 7.20 26.83
N SER A 297 15.75 6.13 26.23
CA SER A 297 14.40 5.63 26.44
C SER A 297 14.26 5.06 27.87
N VAL A 298 13.03 5.10 28.40
CA VAL A 298 12.72 4.51 29.71
C VAL A 298 13.06 3.02 29.72
N TYR A 299 12.78 2.32 28.62
CA TYR A 299 13.08 0.89 28.46
C TYR A 299 14.57 0.58 28.66
N VAL A 300 15.44 1.37 28.03
CA VAL A 300 16.89 1.21 28.08
C VAL A 300 17.46 1.72 29.41
N SER A 301 16.92 2.82 29.93
CA SER A 301 17.30 3.36 31.23
C SER A 301 17.05 2.36 32.37
N ASP A 302 15.91 1.69 32.39
CA ASP A 302 15.60 0.64 33.38
C ASP A 302 16.58 -0.55 33.33
N ARG A 303 17.29 -0.69 32.19
CA ARG A 303 18.29 -1.74 31.94
C ARG A 303 19.72 -1.22 32.00
N GLN A 304 19.91 -0.06 32.61
CA GLN A 304 21.23 0.59 32.78
C GLN A 304 21.93 0.86 31.44
N GLY A 305 21.17 1.15 30.38
CA GLY A 305 21.68 1.58 29.09
C GLY A 305 21.49 3.08 28.87
N HIS A 306 22.20 3.66 27.89
CA HIS A 306 22.19 5.10 27.61
C HIS A 306 22.24 5.36 26.10
N ASN A 307 21.64 6.47 25.69
CA ASN A 307 21.74 7.06 24.35
C ASN A 307 21.26 6.14 23.22
N ASP A 308 20.15 5.48 23.45
CA ASP A 308 19.53 4.61 22.46
C ASP A 308 18.59 5.33 21.52
N GLN A 309 18.10 6.52 21.88
CA GLN A 309 17.13 7.22 21.06
C GLN A 309 17.71 7.82 19.79
N LEU A 310 16.89 7.87 18.77
CA LEU A 310 17.18 8.49 17.49
C LEU A 310 15.90 9.07 16.86
N HIS A 311 16.07 9.99 15.92
CA HIS A 311 14.97 10.52 15.12
C HIS A 311 15.22 10.29 13.64
N ILE A 312 14.17 10.02 12.91
CA ILE A 312 14.20 9.87 11.46
C ILE A 312 13.12 10.76 10.84
N ALA A 313 13.48 11.51 9.81
CA ALA A 313 12.55 12.27 9.00
C ALA A 313 12.72 11.89 7.53
N VAL A 314 11.61 11.68 6.83
CA VAL A 314 11.58 11.44 5.38
C VAL A 314 11.12 12.71 4.70
N VAL A 315 11.94 13.24 3.78
CA VAL A 315 11.72 14.55 3.19
C VAL A 315 11.75 14.47 1.66
N ASP A 316 10.78 15.10 1.04
CA ASP A 316 10.73 15.35 -0.40
C ASP A 316 11.53 16.62 -0.72
N ASP A 317 12.85 16.48 -0.85
CA ASP A 317 13.76 17.62 -1.00
C ASP A 317 13.55 18.37 -2.32
N ASN A 318 13.24 17.64 -3.39
CA ASN A 318 13.03 18.21 -4.73
C ASN A 318 11.57 18.59 -5.02
N GLY A 319 10.62 18.06 -4.26
CA GLY A 319 9.19 18.20 -4.55
C GLY A 319 8.68 17.24 -5.61
N ASP A 320 9.37 16.14 -5.85
CA ASP A 320 9.02 15.17 -6.90
C ASP A 320 7.77 14.36 -6.53
N VAL A 321 7.48 14.19 -5.23
CA VAL A 321 6.32 13.44 -4.71
C VAL A 321 5.14 14.37 -4.41
N THR A 322 5.39 15.48 -3.73
CA THR A 322 4.32 16.36 -3.24
C THR A 322 4.12 17.63 -4.07
N GLY A 323 5.01 17.90 -5.00
CA GLY A 323 5.08 19.18 -5.71
C GLY A 323 5.68 20.34 -4.87
N ILE A 324 6.00 20.11 -3.60
CA ILE A 324 6.52 21.12 -2.69
C ILE A 324 7.91 20.70 -2.22
N ARG A 325 8.92 21.49 -2.56
CA ARG A 325 10.31 21.25 -2.17
C ARG A 325 10.52 21.35 -0.66
N GLY A 326 11.24 20.39 -0.09
CA GLY A 326 11.55 20.34 1.34
C GLY A 326 10.37 19.95 2.21
N ASN A 327 9.29 19.39 1.64
CA ASN A 327 8.15 18.91 2.40
C ASN A 327 8.52 17.66 3.20
N ILE A 328 8.21 17.67 4.49
CA ILE A 328 8.43 16.54 5.38
C ILE A 328 7.25 15.57 5.20
N LEU A 329 7.53 14.40 4.63
CA LEU A 329 6.53 13.35 4.41
C LEU A 329 6.22 12.62 5.70
N GLU A 330 7.27 12.26 6.45
CA GLU A 330 7.17 11.50 7.68
C GLU A 330 8.15 12.02 8.73
N LYS A 331 7.72 11.93 9.99
CA LYS A 331 8.52 12.29 11.15
C LYS A 331 8.38 11.20 12.20
N HIS A 332 9.44 10.49 12.45
CA HIS A 332 9.54 9.43 13.45
C HIS A 332 10.53 9.85 14.53
N ILE A 333 10.03 10.08 15.71
CA ILE A 333 10.82 10.59 16.84
C ILE A 333 10.88 9.57 17.97
N ASP A 334 11.89 9.68 18.81
CA ASP A 334 12.10 8.86 20.01
C ASP A 334 12.12 7.35 19.72
N LEU A 335 12.64 6.98 18.55
CA LEU A 335 12.87 5.58 18.20
C LEU A 335 14.10 5.06 18.93
N SER A 336 14.10 3.75 19.25
CA SER A 336 15.22 3.12 19.96
C SER A 336 16.13 2.33 19.02
N LYS A 337 17.43 2.33 19.31
CA LYS A 337 18.42 1.44 18.71
C LYS A 337 18.40 0.04 19.32
N ALA A 338 17.74 -0.16 20.47
CA ALA A 338 17.62 -1.46 21.11
C ALA A 338 16.60 -2.34 20.39
N SER A 339 17.03 -3.50 19.91
CA SER A 339 16.21 -4.41 19.11
C SER A 339 14.99 -5.01 19.85
N ASP A 340 15.04 -4.98 21.18
CA ASP A 340 14.00 -5.48 22.08
C ASP A 340 13.19 -4.36 22.75
N ALA A 341 13.40 -3.09 22.38
CA ALA A 341 12.76 -1.95 23.02
C ALA A 341 11.26 -1.88 22.75
N VAL A 342 10.53 -1.58 23.83
CA VAL A 342 9.08 -1.37 23.82
C VAL A 342 8.70 -0.10 24.59
N SER A 343 7.64 0.59 24.14
CA SER A 343 7.25 1.91 24.66
C SER A 343 6.60 1.86 26.06
N ASN A 344 5.82 0.84 26.33
CA ASN A 344 5.03 0.75 27.58
C ASN A 344 4.78 -0.70 27.98
N VAL A 345 4.85 -0.98 29.28
CA VAL A 345 4.60 -2.31 29.83
C VAL A 345 3.14 -2.75 29.70
N ASN A 346 2.19 -1.84 29.77
CA ASN A 346 0.76 -2.13 29.74
C ASN A 346 0.19 -2.26 28.32
N ALA A 347 0.81 -1.60 27.36
CA ALA A 347 0.47 -1.67 25.94
C ALA A 347 1.78 -1.62 25.13
N PRO A 348 2.54 -2.71 25.11
CA PRO A 348 3.87 -2.72 24.52
C PRO A 348 3.79 -2.50 23.00
N GLN A 349 4.25 -1.36 22.55
CA GLN A 349 4.49 -1.08 21.14
C GLN A 349 6.00 -1.12 20.90
N ARG A 350 6.43 -1.81 19.87
CA ARG A 350 7.84 -1.86 19.51
C ARG A 350 8.33 -0.48 19.12
N THR A 351 9.43 -0.05 19.74
CA THR A 351 10.09 1.22 19.46
C THR A 351 11.43 1.04 18.74
N TYR A 352 11.87 -0.20 18.53
CA TYR A 352 13.04 -0.48 17.72
C TYR A 352 12.84 0.08 16.31
N TYR A 353 13.76 0.93 15.85
CA TYR A 353 13.57 1.76 14.66
C TYR A 353 13.28 0.95 13.38
N LYS A 354 13.87 -0.24 13.21
CA LYS A 354 13.61 -1.07 12.02
C LYS A 354 12.21 -1.65 12.02
N ASP A 355 11.77 -2.23 13.15
CA ASP A 355 10.44 -2.79 13.29
C ASP A 355 9.37 -1.68 13.19
N TYR A 356 9.66 -0.54 13.81
CA TYR A 356 8.77 0.61 13.76
C TYR A 356 8.58 1.14 12.32
N LEU A 357 9.67 1.33 11.58
CA LEU A 357 9.60 1.77 10.18
C LEU A 357 8.95 0.73 9.28
N ARG A 358 9.21 -0.56 9.52
CA ARG A 358 8.55 -1.64 8.78
C ARG A 358 7.02 -1.53 8.89
N ASP A 359 6.52 -1.31 10.10
CA ASP A 359 5.09 -1.41 10.38
C ASP A 359 4.35 -0.07 10.17
N LEU A 360 4.98 1.06 10.47
CA LEU A 360 4.31 2.37 10.52
C LEU A 360 4.76 3.39 9.47
N SER A 361 5.95 3.27 8.88
CA SER A 361 6.32 4.15 7.78
C SER A 361 5.49 3.82 6.54
N ALA A 362 5.06 4.81 5.79
CA ALA A 362 4.40 4.63 4.50
C ALA A 362 5.39 4.58 3.33
N ASN A 363 6.61 5.16 3.51
CA ASN A 363 7.51 5.42 2.39
C ASN A 363 8.79 4.58 2.40
N ILE A 364 9.30 4.18 3.58
CA ILE A 364 10.63 3.54 3.66
C ILE A 364 10.67 2.27 4.49
N TYR A 365 11.61 1.41 4.15
CA TYR A 365 12.12 0.32 4.97
C TYR A 365 13.55 0.61 5.43
N ALA A 366 13.91 0.14 6.62
CA ALA A 366 15.30 0.13 7.10
C ALA A 366 15.96 -1.22 6.76
N GLY A 367 17.19 -1.18 6.32
CA GLY A 367 18.00 -2.36 6.00
C GLY A 367 19.14 -2.60 7.02
N ALA A 368 20.37 -2.51 6.55
CA ALA A 368 21.56 -2.66 7.38
C ALA A 368 21.62 -1.59 8.49
N ASP A 369 22.32 -1.91 9.56
CA ASP A 369 22.57 -0.95 10.62
C ASP A 369 23.49 0.19 10.11
N PRO A 370 23.11 1.45 10.23
CA PRO A 370 23.97 2.58 9.85
C PRO A 370 25.34 2.55 10.52
N LEU A 371 25.43 1.99 11.71
CA LEU A 371 26.69 1.85 12.46
C LEU A 371 27.64 0.80 11.88
N ALA A 372 27.10 -0.20 11.18
CA ALA A 372 27.91 -1.24 10.52
C ALA A 372 28.48 -0.74 9.19
N ALA A 373 27.90 0.30 8.65
CA ALA A 373 27.99 0.57 7.25
C ALA A 373 29.06 1.51 6.82
N ALA A 374 29.98 1.90 7.47
CA ALA A 374 30.93 2.76 6.76
C ALA A 374 31.30 4.10 7.38
N ASP A 375 30.88 4.37 8.53
CA ASP A 375 31.57 5.45 9.20
C ASP A 375 32.88 4.89 9.72
N ALA A 376 33.98 5.27 9.07
CA ALA A 376 35.36 4.91 9.50
C ALA A 376 35.60 5.21 10.99
N PHE A 377 34.79 6.08 11.55
CA PHE A 377 34.78 6.40 12.97
C PHE A 377 34.29 5.23 13.84
N HIS A 378 33.26 4.50 13.40
CA HIS A 378 32.73 3.35 14.16
C HIS A 378 33.42 2.04 13.82
N GLY A 379 34.07 1.93 12.69
CA GLY A 379 34.86 0.77 12.26
C GLY A 379 36.29 0.77 12.77
N THR A 380 36.81 1.91 13.17
CA THR A 380 38.09 2.03 13.85
C THR A 380 37.84 2.09 15.33
N THR A 381 38.38 1.14 16.08
CA THR A 381 38.54 1.33 17.52
C THR A 381 39.15 2.72 17.72
N PRO A 382 38.49 3.65 18.39
CA PRO A 382 39.12 4.95 18.67
C PRO A 382 40.46 4.67 19.31
N ALA A 383 41.53 5.22 18.78
CA ALA A 383 42.84 5.00 19.32
C ALA A 383 42.78 5.35 20.81
N ALA A 384 42.92 4.35 21.64
CA ALA A 384 42.80 4.47 23.08
C ALA A 384 43.95 5.30 23.62
N THR A 385 43.77 6.59 23.63
CA THR A 385 44.72 7.50 24.27
C THR A 385 44.02 8.17 25.44
N GLY A 386 44.11 7.55 26.55
CA GLY A 386 43.83 8.18 27.85
C GLY A 386 42.36 8.31 28.26
N PHE A 387 41.42 8.13 27.35
CA PHE A 387 40.00 8.03 27.64
C PHE A 387 39.50 6.67 27.21
N THR A 388 38.78 6.02 28.08
CA THR A 388 38.06 4.81 27.71
C THR A 388 37.07 5.21 26.63
N ALA A 389 37.38 4.80 25.39
CA ALA A 389 36.43 4.97 24.31
C ALA A 389 35.12 4.33 24.71
N TYR A 390 34.02 4.90 24.25
CA TYR A 390 32.72 4.25 24.39
C TYR A 390 32.78 2.86 23.81
N THR A 391 32.82 1.86 24.68
CA THR A 391 32.46 0.52 24.27
C THR A 391 30.95 0.41 24.30
N GLY A 392 30.29 1.13 23.38
CA GLY A 392 28.88 1.07 23.23
C GLY A 392 28.45 -0.30 22.70
N VAL A 393 27.33 -0.78 23.15
CA VAL A 393 26.66 -1.92 22.53
C VAL A 393 26.15 -1.44 21.17
N LYS A 394 26.37 -2.23 20.13
CA LYS A 394 25.81 -1.90 18.80
C LYS A 394 24.31 -1.77 18.87
N ALA A 395 23.73 -0.91 18.05
CA ALA A 395 22.30 -0.64 18.02
C ALA A 395 21.42 -1.90 18.00
N ALA A 396 21.81 -2.90 17.21
CA ALA A 396 21.07 -4.16 17.08
C ALA A 396 21.39 -5.21 18.14
N SER A 397 22.31 -4.94 19.06
CA SER A 397 22.83 -5.94 20.00
C SER A 397 22.71 -5.52 21.46
N PHE A 398 21.75 -4.66 21.79
CA PHE A 398 21.47 -4.36 23.18
C PHE A 398 20.91 -5.62 23.86
N ALA A 399 21.72 -6.21 24.73
CA ALA A 399 21.31 -7.33 25.56
C ALA A 399 21.36 -6.89 27.02
N PRO A 400 20.24 -6.79 27.71
CA PRO A 400 20.17 -6.35 29.11
C PRO A 400 20.99 -7.23 30.07
N GLU A 401 21.17 -8.51 29.69
CA GLU A 401 21.80 -9.52 30.51
C GLU A 401 23.31 -9.65 30.28
N THR A 402 23.82 -9.12 29.19
CA THR A 402 25.25 -9.20 28.92
C THR A 402 25.94 -8.11 29.72
N ALA A 403 26.66 -8.49 30.76
CA ALA A 403 27.63 -7.61 31.38
C ALA A 403 28.58 -7.12 30.31
N SER A 404 28.42 -5.89 29.87
CA SER A 404 29.38 -5.25 29.01
C SER A 404 30.63 -5.05 29.86
N THR A 405 31.68 -5.82 29.56
CA THR A 405 32.97 -5.50 30.09
C THR A 405 33.45 -4.24 29.41
N ASN A 406 33.40 -3.13 30.11
CA ASN A 406 34.16 -2.00 29.64
C ASN A 406 35.66 -2.30 29.77
N GLN A 407 36.45 -1.54 29.05
CA GLN A 407 37.88 -1.80 28.89
C GLN A 407 38.70 -1.73 30.16
N SER A 408 38.15 -1.37 31.30
CA SER A 408 38.88 -1.29 32.56
C SER A 408 38.73 -2.50 33.46
N GLY A 409 38.08 -3.57 32.99
CA GLY A 409 37.87 -4.78 33.78
C GLY A 409 36.92 -4.63 34.97
N THR A 410 36.33 -3.45 35.14
CA THR A 410 35.25 -3.20 36.10
C THR A 410 33.93 -3.48 35.38
N VAL A 411 33.02 -4.12 36.02
CA VAL A 411 31.67 -4.38 35.47
C VAL A 411 31.08 -3.06 35.06
N ALA A 412 31.04 -2.80 33.76
CA ALA A 412 30.38 -1.60 33.28
C ALA A 412 28.88 -1.82 33.43
N GLN A 413 28.36 -1.09 34.29
CA GLN A 413 26.92 -1.05 34.44
C GLN A 413 26.28 -0.14 33.38
N ASP A 414 27.09 0.61 32.64
CA ASP A 414 26.62 1.57 31.65
C ASP A 414 26.75 1.00 30.24
N LYS A 415 25.65 0.56 29.68
CA LYS A 415 25.54 0.14 28.28
C LYS A 415 25.20 1.34 27.43
N GLN A 416 26.17 1.88 26.73
CA GLN A 416 25.94 3.05 25.88
C GLN A 416 25.89 2.64 24.42
N PHE A 417 24.84 3.09 23.72
CA PHE A 417 24.72 2.89 22.28
C PHE A 417 25.65 3.86 21.55
N LEU A 418 26.30 3.37 20.51
CA LEU A 418 27.15 4.20 19.64
C LEU A 418 26.27 5.20 18.89
N ALA A 419 26.78 6.41 18.75
CA ALA A 419 26.16 7.48 18.02
C ALA A 419 26.88 7.77 16.70
N ILE A 420 26.16 8.19 15.68
CA ILE A 420 26.70 8.59 14.37
C ILE A 420 26.43 10.05 14.03
N GLY A 421 25.64 10.74 14.83
CA GLY A 421 25.29 12.13 14.65
C GLY A 421 24.20 12.38 13.63
N ALA A 422 24.21 13.56 13.03
CA ALA A 422 23.27 13.92 11.98
C ALA A 422 23.77 13.39 10.64
N LYS A 423 22.97 12.57 10.00
CA LYS A 423 23.26 12.00 8.68
C LYS A 423 22.04 12.16 7.77
N THR A 424 22.31 12.41 6.51
CA THR A 424 21.25 12.52 5.50
C THR A 424 21.58 11.58 4.35
N TYR A 425 20.71 10.65 4.11
CA TYR A 425 20.83 9.66 3.06
C TYR A 425 19.86 10.01 1.94
N THR A 426 20.36 10.06 0.71
CA THR A 426 19.53 10.23 -0.47
C THR A 426 19.25 8.87 -1.06
N ILE A 427 17.97 8.50 -1.16
CA ILE A 427 17.60 7.26 -1.84
C ILE A 427 17.51 7.50 -3.34
N MET A 428 18.08 6.59 -4.12
CA MET A 428 18.20 6.67 -5.57
C MET A 428 18.19 5.28 -6.21
N GLY A 429 18.23 5.23 -7.53
CA GLY A 429 18.32 3.97 -8.29
C GLY A 429 17.01 3.21 -8.43
N GLY A 430 15.90 3.82 -8.01
CA GLY A 430 14.57 3.33 -8.34
C GLY A 430 14.32 3.42 -9.83
N ASN A 431 13.71 2.39 -10.39
CA ASN A 431 13.39 2.33 -11.82
C ASN A 431 11.96 1.85 -12.01
N ASP A 432 11.32 2.39 -13.04
CA ASP A 432 9.96 2.06 -13.43
C ASP A 432 9.93 0.84 -14.37
N TYR A 433 8.75 0.55 -14.89
CA TYR A 433 8.53 -0.54 -15.83
C TYR A 433 9.38 -0.41 -17.08
N GLN A 434 9.68 -1.55 -17.70
CA GLN A 434 10.49 -1.60 -18.91
C GLN A 434 9.90 -0.74 -20.03
N THR A 435 10.81 -0.06 -20.70
CA THR A 435 10.55 0.68 -21.90
C THR A 435 11.01 -0.10 -23.12
N SER A 436 10.18 -0.93 -23.70
CA SER A 436 10.45 -1.38 -25.06
C SER A 436 10.16 -0.24 -26.05
N GLY A 437 11.04 0.77 -26.09
CA GLY A 437 10.87 1.91 -27.00
C GLY A 437 10.89 3.30 -26.36
N GLY A 438 11.17 3.44 -25.06
CA GLY A 438 11.44 4.73 -24.42
C GLY A 438 10.38 5.29 -23.47
N ASP A 439 9.26 4.63 -23.21
CA ASP A 439 8.11 5.25 -22.51
C ASP A 439 7.58 4.43 -21.32
N GLY A 440 8.40 3.78 -20.59
CA GLY A 440 8.25 3.05 -19.33
C GLY A 440 6.93 2.97 -18.56
N TYR A 441 6.03 2.12 -18.94
CA TYR A 441 4.89 1.63 -18.13
C TYR A 441 4.14 0.51 -18.85
N LYS A 442 4.85 -0.35 -19.58
CA LYS A 442 4.27 -1.57 -20.16
C LYS A 442 4.57 -2.76 -19.27
N ALA A 443 3.56 -3.36 -18.70
CA ALA A 443 3.73 -4.68 -18.09
C ALA A 443 3.69 -5.76 -19.18
N ASP A 444 4.66 -6.67 -19.13
CA ASP A 444 4.69 -7.85 -19.99
C ASP A 444 3.47 -8.75 -19.74
N LEU A 445 3.01 -9.46 -20.79
CA LEU A 445 1.86 -10.37 -20.70
C LEU A 445 2.05 -11.43 -19.60
N GLY A 446 3.27 -12.01 -19.46
CA GLY A 446 3.55 -13.01 -18.43
C GLY A 446 3.36 -12.46 -17.03
N LYS A 447 3.82 -11.23 -16.78
CA LYS A 447 3.67 -10.55 -15.48
C LYS A 447 2.20 -10.18 -15.21
N LEU A 448 1.46 -9.75 -16.25
CA LEU A 448 0.02 -9.50 -16.12
C LEU A 448 -0.75 -10.79 -15.79
N ILE A 449 -0.42 -11.91 -16.44
CA ILE A 449 -1.02 -13.21 -16.14
C ILE A 449 -0.75 -13.61 -14.68
N THR A 450 0.47 -13.42 -14.18
CA THR A 450 0.81 -13.69 -12.78
C THR A 450 -0.02 -12.81 -11.84
N ALA A 451 -0.13 -11.52 -12.13
CA ALA A 451 -0.90 -10.59 -11.32
C ALA A 451 -2.42 -10.91 -11.31
N TYR A 452 -3.02 -11.24 -12.46
CA TYR A 452 -4.40 -11.71 -12.50
C TYR A 452 -4.59 -13.08 -11.86
N GLY A 453 -3.56 -13.92 -11.85
CA GLY A 453 -3.55 -15.23 -11.20
C GLY A 453 -3.83 -15.16 -9.69
N LEU A 454 -3.47 -14.05 -9.03
CA LEU A 454 -3.79 -13.81 -7.62
C LEU A 454 -5.30 -13.75 -7.33
N PHE A 455 -6.12 -13.47 -8.35
CA PHE A 455 -7.57 -13.51 -8.23
C PHE A 455 -8.17 -14.91 -8.45
N SER A 456 -7.37 -15.95 -8.71
CA SER A 456 -7.87 -17.29 -9.02
C SER A 456 -8.43 -18.04 -7.81
N ASN A 457 -7.93 -17.75 -6.61
CA ASN A 457 -8.38 -18.40 -5.38
C ASN A 457 -9.56 -17.63 -4.78
N LYS A 458 -10.77 -18.24 -4.82
CA LYS A 458 -11.98 -17.66 -4.26
C LYS A 458 -12.00 -17.59 -2.74
N ASP A 459 -11.23 -18.46 -2.07
CA ASP A 459 -11.22 -18.53 -0.61
C ASP A 459 -10.35 -17.40 0.01
N GLU A 460 -9.40 -16.87 -0.77
CA GLU A 460 -8.52 -15.77 -0.33
C GLU A 460 -9.01 -14.40 -0.81
N VAL A 461 -9.55 -14.35 -2.03
CA VAL A 461 -9.90 -13.09 -2.67
C VAL A 461 -11.35 -13.11 -3.14
N GLU A 462 -12.22 -12.40 -2.46
CA GLU A 462 -13.59 -12.16 -2.89
C GLU A 462 -13.61 -11.16 -4.05
N ALA A 463 -14.21 -11.53 -5.17
CA ALA A 463 -14.38 -10.69 -6.35
C ALA A 463 -15.60 -11.12 -7.15
N ASP A 464 -16.47 -10.17 -7.51
CA ASP A 464 -17.67 -10.38 -8.31
C ASP A 464 -17.42 -10.14 -9.80
N PHE A 465 -16.48 -9.20 -10.09
CA PHE A 465 -16.14 -8.82 -11.46
C PHE A 465 -14.64 -8.80 -11.67
N ILE A 466 -14.13 -9.48 -12.70
CA ILE A 466 -12.74 -9.36 -13.11
C ILE A 466 -12.69 -8.48 -14.36
N ILE A 467 -12.03 -7.33 -14.22
CA ILE A 467 -11.97 -6.28 -15.25
C ILE A 467 -10.69 -6.46 -16.04
N MET A 468 -10.80 -6.60 -17.36
CA MET A 468 -9.62 -6.74 -18.22
C MET A 468 -8.78 -5.48 -18.29
N GLY A 469 -9.39 -4.29 -18.17
CA GLY A 469 -8.72 -3.04 -18.49
C GLY A 469 -8.35 -2.94 -19.98
N PRO A 470 -7.29 -2.23 -20.35
CA PRO A 470 -6.82 -2.16 -21.72
C PRO A 470 -6.23 -3.50 -22.22
N GLY A 471 -6.14 -3.64 -23.52
CA GLY A 471 -5.39 -4.73 -24.16
C GLY A 471 -3.88 -4.61 -23.95
N CYS A 472 -3.15 -5.61 -24.43
CA CYS A 472 -1.69 -5.61 -24.49
C CYS A 472 -1.19 -4.95 -25.79
N THR A 473 0.12 -4.99 -26.06
CA THR A 473 0.74 -4.36 -27.21
C THR A 473 0.22 -4.92 -28.54
N THR A 474 0.02 -6.23 -28.62
CA THR A 474 -0.51 -6.89 -29.83
C THR A 474 -1.91 -7.41 -29.61
N GLU A 475 -2.65 -7.61 -30.71
CA GLU A 475 -3.99 -8.21 -30.68
C GLU A 475 -3.96 -9.65 -30.12
N ALA A 476 -2.92 -10.42 -30.46
CA ALA A 476 -2.75 -11.80 -30.00
C ALA A 476 -2.50 -11.88 -28.49
N GLU A 477 -1.67 -10.99 -27.94
CA GLU A 477 -1.46 -10.89 -26.49
C GLU A 477 -2.73 -10.45 -25.75
N SER A 478 -3.48 -9.52 -26.35
CA SER A 478 -4.77 -9.08 -25.80
C SER A 478 -5.79 -10.23 -25.76
N GLN A 479 -5.81 -11.09 -26.79
CA GLN A 479 -6.64 -12.29 -26.81
C GLN A 479 -6.19 -13.33 -25.78
N ALA A 480 -4.87 -13.50 -25.60
CA ALA A 480 -4.32 -14.40 -24.57
C ALA A 480 -4.68 -13.93 -23.16
N LYS A 481 -4.53 -12.63 -22.88
CA LYS A 481 -4.97 -12.00 -21.63
C LYS A 481 -6.46 -12.22 -21.39
N ALA A 482 -7.30 -11.95 -22.40
CA ALA A 482 -8.75 -12.12 -22.30
C ALA A 482 -9.13 -13.56 -21.99
N ASN A 483 -8.54 -14.54 -22.70
CA ASN A 483 -8.80 -15.96 -22.47
C ASN A 483 -8.36 -16.41 -21.09
N PHE A 484 -7.23 -15.90 -20.58
CA PHE A 484 -6.77 -16.21 -19.22
C PHE A 484 -7.76 -15.69 -18.18
N ILE A 485 -8.23 -14.43 -18.30
CA ILE A 485 -9.21 -13.84 -17.39
C ILE A 485 -10.54 -14.61 -17.44
N ILE A 486 -10.99 -15.04 -18.63
CA ILE A 486 -12.18 -15.90 -18.78
C ILE A 486 -11.97 -17.22 -18.04
N SER A 487 -10.79 -17.84 -18.15
CA SER A 487 -10.50 -19.12 -17.48
C SER A 487 -10.54 -19.02 -15.96
N ILE A 488 -10.12 -17.87 -15.37
CA ILE A 488 -10.25 -17.62 -13.94
C ILE A 488 -11.73 -17.65 -13.53
N SER A 489 -12.59 -16.89 -14.23
CA SER A 489 -14.02 -16.86 -13.88
C SER A 489 -14.71 -18.20 -14.08
N GLU A 490 -14.30 -18.99 -15.09
CA GLU A 490 -14.81 -20.36 -15.31
C GLU A 490 -14.36 -21.34 -14.21
N SER A 491 -13.15 -21.16 -13.69
CA SER A 491 -12.64 -21.98 -12.59
C SER A 491 -13.31 -21.64 -11.27
N ARG A 492 -13.43 -20.35 -10.97
CA ARG A 492 -14.03 -19.84 -9.73
C ARG A 492 -15.54 -20.09 -9.66
N LYS A 493 -16.26 -19.80 -10.73
CA LYS A 493 -17.73 -19.91 -10.86
C LYS A 493 -18.55 -18.96 -9.96
N ASP A 494 -17.89 -18.01 -9.30
CA ASP A 494 -18.50 -17.02 -8.41
C ASP A 494 -18.45 -15.59 -8.96
N CYS A 495 -17.76 -15.36 -10.07
CA CYS A 495 -17.55 -14.03 -10.64
C CYS A 495 -17.78 -13.97 -12.16
N MET A 496 -17.82 -12.75 -12.70
CA MET A 496 -17.94 -12.50 -14.14
C MET A 496 -16.77 -11.68 -14.65
N SER A 497 -16.23 -12.06 -15.81
CA SER A 497 -15.18 -11.31 -16.52
C SER A 497 -15.78 -10.24 -17.43
N CYS A 498 -15.24 -9.03 -17.37
CA CYS A 498 -15.57 -7.92 -18.28
C CYS A 498 -14.43 -7.73 -19.29
N ILE A 499 -14.65 -8.16 -20.53
CA ILE A 499 -13.65 -8.21 -21.60
C ILE A 499 -13.95 -7.13 -22.63
N GLY A 500 -12.99 -6.23 -22.84
CA GLY A 500 -13.06 -5.14 -23.80
C GLY A 500 -12.32 -5.41 -25.09
N ALA A 501 -12.46 -4.50 -26.04
CA ALA A 501 -11.78 -4.54 -27.34
C ALA A 501 -10.28 -4.20 -27.22
N HIS A 502 -9.47 -4.72 -28.12
CA HIS A 502 -8.10 -4.23 -28.32
C HIS A 502 -8.14 -2.81 -28.92
N ARG A 503 -7.29 -1.91 -28.38
CA ARG A 503 -7.30 -0.48 -28.74
C ARG A 503 -7.18 -0.22 -30.23
N GLU A 504 -6.24 -0.88 -30.90
CA GLU A 504 -5.97 -0.67 -32.31
C GLU A 504 -7.08 -1.16 -33.24
N ASN A 505 -8.05 -1.90 -32.73
CA ASN A 505 -9.25 -2.26 -33.48
C ASN A 505 -10.20 -1.07 -33.69
N LEU A 506 -10.05 -0.01 -32.90
CA LEU A 506 -10.93 1.17 -32.89
C LEU A 506 -10.18 2.46 -33.20
N VAL A 507 -8.95 2.61 -32.69
CA VAL A 507 -8.13 3.81 -32.75
C VAL A 507 -6.85 3.51 -33.50
N ALA A 508 -6.57 4.24 -34.58
CA ALA A 508 -5.52 3.90 -35.56
C ALA A 508 -4.07 4.07 -35.08
N ALA A 509 -3.81 4.75 -33.99
CA ALA A 509 -2.47 4.96 -33.47
C ALA A 509 -2.33 4.45 -32.06
N ALA A 510 -1.47 3.44 -31.87
CA ALA A 510 -1.08 2.97 -30.55
C ALA A 510 -0.32 4.07 -29.78
N GLY A 511 -0.51 4.15 -28.46
CA GLY A 511 0.25 5.07 -27.61
C GLY A 511 -0.11 6.56 -27.73
N THR A 512 -0.89 6.96 -28.72
CA THR A 512 -1.32 8.35 -28.88
C THR A 512 -2.68 8.54 -28.21
N PRO A 513 -2.78 9.30 -27.12
CA PRO A 513 -4.04 9.43 -26.36
C PRO A 513 -5.23 9.91 -27.19
N GLY A 514 -4.98 10.85 -28.13
CA GLY A 514 -5.97 11.41 -29.03
C GLY A 514 -5.92 10.84 -30.44
N GLY A 515 -5.47 9.58 -30.64
CA GLY A 515 -5.28 8.97 -31.96
C GLY A 515 -6.51 9.06 -32.87
N SER A 516 -6.29 8.96 -34.18
CA SER A 516 -7.35 9.00 -35.19
C SER A 516 -8.20 7.73 -35.16
N LEU A 517 -9.52 7.89 -35.33
CA LEU A 517 -10.46 6.77 -35.38
C LEU A 517 -10.39 6.07 -36.75
N LEU A 518 -10.54 4.76 -36.75
CA LEU A 518 -10.82 3.97 -37.94
C LEU A 518 -12.24 4.23 -38.43
N THR A 519 -12.52 3.85 -39.67
CA THR A 519 -13.91 3.89 -40.19
C THR A 519 -14.78 2.88 -39.45
N THR A 520 -16.08 3.18 -39.30
CA THR A 520 -17.00 2.32 -38.55
C THR A 520 -17.10 0.91 -39.15
N GLU A 521 -16.89 0.73 -40.44
CA GLU A 521 -16.89 -0.61 -41.08
C GLU A 521 -15.59 -1.38 -40.76
N GLN A 522 -14.45 -0.71 -40.76
CA GLN A 522 -13.18 -1.30 -40.32
C GLN A 522 -13.26 -1.70 -38.85
N GLN A 523 -13.77 -0.81 -37.97
CA GLN A 523 -13.99 -1.10 -36.56
C GLN A 523 -14.87 -2.32 -36.37
N THR A 524 -16.00 -2.43 -37.11
CA THR A 524 -16.91 -3.58 -37.05
C THR A 524 -16.19 -4.88 -37.42
N THR A 525 -15.41 -4.85 -38.52
CA THR A 525 -14.69 -6.03 -39.01
C THR A 525 -13.60 -6.46 -38.04
N ASN A 526 -12.85 -5.50 -37.49
CA ASN A 526 -11.80 -5.74 -36.48
C ASN A 526 -12.38 -6.34 -35.20
N LEU A 527 -13.48 -5.81 -34.69
CA LEU A 527 -14.15 -6.35 -33.51
C LEU A 527 -14.62 -7.80 -33.72
N LEU A 528 -15.19 -8.11 -34.88
CA LEU A 528 -15.60 -9.50 -35.21
C LEU A 528 -14.39 -10.44 -35.28
N ARG A 529 -13.25 -9.98 -35.82
CA ARG A 529 -12.01 -10.74 -35.87
C ARG A 529 -11.43 -10.96 -34.47
N TYR A 530 -11.42 -9.94 -33.63
CA TYR A 530 -10.86 -10.00 -32.28
C TYR A 530 -11.64 -10.92 -31.33
N PHE A 531 -12.97 -10.74 -31.25
CA PHE A 531 -13.82 -11.52 -30.35
C PHE A 531 -14.16 -12.93 -30.85
N GLY A 532 -14.00 -13.18 -32.15
CA GLY A 532 -14.35 -14.46 -32.78
C GLY A 532 -13.68 -15.67 -32.12
N PRO A 533 -12.35 -15.69 -31.96
CA PRO A 533 -11.61 -16.83 -31.41
C PRO A 533 -11.63 -16.91 -29.89
N LEU A 534 -12.17 -15.92 -29.17
CA LEU A 534 -12.22 -15.96 -27.71
C LEU A 534 -13.12 -17.06 -27.18
N THR A 535 -12.73 -17.62 -26.05
CA THR A 535 -13.44 -18.71 -25.36
C THR A 535 -14.92 -18.38 -25.13
N SER A 536 -15.77 -19.37 -25.41
CA SER A 536 -17.22 -19.27 -25.19
C SER A 536 -17.53 -19.54 -23.73
N SER A 537 -17.96 -18.53 -22.97
CA SER A 537 -18.28 -18.66 -21.56
C SER A 537 -19.50 -17.85 -21.15
N SER A 538 -20.30 -18.39 -20.26
CA SER A 538 -21.38 -17.63 -19.62
C SER A 538 -20.89 -16.74 -18.47
N TYR A 539 -19.65 -16.94 -18.02
CA TYR A 539 -19.01 -16.16 -16.95
C TYR A 539 -18.24 -14.95 -17.49
N ALA A 540 -18.40 -14.61 -18.76
CA ALA A 540 -17.77 -13.45 -19.37
C ALA A 540 -18.76 -12.58 -20.14
N THR A 541 -18.42 -11.31 -20.32
CA THR A 541 -19.14 -10.35 -21.16
C THR A 541 -18.18 -9.68 -22.12
N PHE A 542 -18.63 -9.43 -23.35
CA PHE A 542 -17.86 -8.73 -24.37
C PHE A 542 -18.51 -7.38 -24.66
N ASP A 543 -17.72 -6.32 -24.68
CA ASP A 543 -18.16 -4.98 -25.08
C ASP A 543 -17.34 -4.42 -26.24
N SER A 544 -17.97 -3.53 -27.00
CA SER A 544 -17.38 -2.95 -28.20
C SER A 544 -16.70 -1.59 -27.97
N GLY A 545 -16.58 -1.16 -26.69
CA GLY A 545 -16.44 0.26 -26.40
C GLY A 545 -15.03 0.73 -26.08
N TYR A 546 -14.73 1.91 -26.56
CA TYR A 546 -13.76 2.88 -26.03
C TYR A 546 -14.47 4.22 -25.90
N LYS A 547 -14.37 4.86 -24.75
CA LYS A 547 -14.91 6.20 -24.52
C LYS A 547 -13.84 7.26 -24.55
N TYR A 548 -14.18 8.45 -25.04
CA TYR A 548 -13.36 9.63 -24.99
C TYR A 548 -13.71 10.43 -23.75
N THR A 549 -12.77 10.61 -22.86
CA THR A 549 -12.95 11.27 -21.56
C THR A 549 -11.85 12.27 -21.29
N PHE A 550 -12.07 13.17 -20.35
CA PHE A 550 -11.09 14.17 -19.95
C PHE A 550 -10.22 13.60 -18.80
N ASP A 551 -8.92 13.56 -19.04
CA ASP A 551 -7.91 13.27 -18.03
C ASP A 551 -7.53 14.57 -17.34
N ARG A 552 -8.04 14.76 -16.13
CA ARG A 552 -7.84 15.99 -15.34
C ARG A 552 -6.41 16.12 -14.82
N PHE A 553 -5.71 15.01 -14.62
CA PHE A 553 -4.33 14.99 -14.10
C PHE A 553 -3.33 15.50 -15.14
N ASN A 554 -3.51 15.07 -16.38
CA ASN A 554 -2.63 15.45 -17.50
C ASN A 554 -3.24 16.54 -18.40
N ASN A 555 -4.40 17.13 -18.02
CA ASN A 555 -5.11 18.19 -18.72
C ASN A 555 -5.32 17.90 -20.22
N ARG A 556 -5.80 16.70 -20.54
CA ARG A 556 -6.00 16.25 -21.92
C ARG A 556 -7.18 15.31 -22.06
N PHE A 557 -7.66 15.14 -23.29
CA PHE A 557 -8.66 14.15 -23.62
C PHE A 557 -8.00 12.86 -24.10
N VAL A 558 -8.49 11.71 -23.60
CA VAL A 558 -7.96 10.38 -23.88
C VAL A 558 -9.06 9.39 -24.23
N TYR A 559 -8.69 8.34 -24.96
CA TYR A 559 -9.56 7.18 -25.15
C TYR A 559 -9.21 6.11 -24.13
N ILE A 560 -10.21 5.58 -23.43
CA ILE A 560 -10.08 4.49 -22.47
C ILE A 560 -11.10 3.38 -22.73
N PRO A 561 -10.81 2.12 -22.40
CA PRO A 561 -11.74 1.00 -22.59
C PRO A 561 -12.94 1.11 -21.67
N THR A 562 -14.09 0.58 -22.09
CA THR A 562 -15.35 0.62 -21.36
C THR A 562 -15.69 -0.65 -20.58
N ASN A 563 -14.81 -1.66 -20.58
CA ASN A 563 -15.09 -2.91 -19.85
C ASN A 563 -15.21 -2.70 -18.33
N ALA A 564 -14.47 -1.74 -17.77
CA ALA A 564 -14.61 -1.34 -16.38
C ALA A 564 -15.98 -0.68 -16.10
N ASP A 565 -16.48 0.09 -17.06
CA ASP A 565 -17.82 0.68 -16.96
C ASP A 565 -18.91 -0.39 -16.99
N VAL A 566 -18.74 -1.47 -17.77
CA VAL A 566 -19.70 -2.61 -17.80
C VAL A 566 -19.75 -3.27 -16.41
N GLY A 567 -18.59 -3.55 -15.81
CA GLY A 567 -18.51 -4.04 -14.43
C GLY A 567 -19.17 -3.08 -13.43
N GLY A 568 -18.84 -1.78 -13.55
CA GLY A 568 -19.42 -0.73 -12.73
C GLY A 568 -20.96 -0.59 -12.88
N MET A 569 -21.49 -0.73 -14.09
CA MET A 569 -22.95 -0.74 -14.33
C MET A 569 -23.61 -1.96 -13.68
N MET A 570 -22.97 -3.12 -13.70
CA MET A 570 -23.44 -4.29 -12.99
C MET A 570 -23.43 -4.08 -11.48
N ALA A 571 -22.35 -3.53 -10.92
CA ALA A 571 -22.27 -3.18 -9.49
C ALA A 571 -23.34 -2.14 -9.10
N ARG A 572 -23.48 -1.05 -9.86
CA ARG A 572 -24.53 -0.04 -9.64
C ARG A 572 -25.93 -0.64 -9.72
N THR A 573 -26.16 -1.58 -10.63
CA THR A 573 -27.46 -2.26 -10.75
C THR A 573 -27.76 -3.06 -9.50
N ALA A 574 -26.77 -3.72 -8.89
CA ALA A 574 -26.93 -4.42 -7.63
C ALA A 574 -27.29 -3.47 -6.47
N LEU A 575 -26.66 -2.29 -6.43
CA LEU A 575 -26.89 -1.27 -5.40
C LEU A 575 -28.27 -0.58 -5.52
N LEU A 576 -28.70 -0.24 -6.75
CA LEU A 576 -29.91 0.52 -6.99
C LEU A 576 -31.18 -0.34 -7.16
N ALA A 577 -31.01 -1.57 -7.56
CA ALA A 577 -32.10 -2.51 -7.77
C ALA A 577 -31.71 -3.88 -7.19
N PHE A 578 -31.44 -4.88 -8.04
CA PHE A 578 -30.97 -6.19 -7.62
C PHE A 578 -30.01 -6.75 -8.68
N PRO A 579 -29.09 -7.68 -8.32
CA PRO A 579 -28.11 -8.25 -9.25
C PRO A 579 -28.72 -8.87 -10.51
N TRP A 580 -29.92 -9.43 -10.42
CA TRP A 580 -30.64 -10.08 -11.51
C TRP A 580 -31.38 -9.17 -12.48
N PHE A 581 -31.23 -7.86 -12.36
CA PHE A 581 -31.71 -6.94 -13.37
C PHE A 581 -30.67 -6.74 -14.46
N SER A 582 -31.12 -6.53 -15.70
CA SER A 582 -30.20 -6.22 -16.80
C SER A 582 -29.49 -4.88 -16.56
N PRO A 583 -28.15 -4.84 -16.67
CA PRO A 583 -27.40 -3.58 -16.55
C PRO A 583 -27.52 -2.68 -17.78
N ALA A 584 -28.11 -3.18 -18.87
CA ALA A 584 -28.26 -2.44 -20.13
C ALA A 584 -29.47 -1.49 -20.13
N GLY A 585 -29.48 -0.59 -21.10
CA GLY A 585 -30.59 0.32 -21.37
C GLY A 585 -30.46 1.69 -20.71
N GLN A 586 -31.41 2.57 -21.01
CA GLN A 586 -31.36 3.99 -20.63
C GLN A 586 -31.47 4.24 -19.11
N GLN A 587 -32.01 3.31 -18.35
CA GLN A 587 -32.21 3.50 -16.90
C GLN A 587 -30.95 3.13 -16.08
N ARG A 588 -30.27 2.06 -16.43
CA ARG A 588 -29.15 1.49 -15.66
C ARG A 588 -27.83 1.46 -16.41
N GLY A 589 -27.87 1.39 -17.74
CA GLY A 589 -26.68 1.27 -18.59
C GLY A 589 -26.07 2.58 -19.05
N VAL A 590 -26.36 3.71 -18.39
CA VAL A 590 -25.80 5.01 -18.75
C VAL A 590 -24.29 5.06 -18.44
N LEU A 591 -23.52 5.47 -19.44
CA LEU A 591 -22.07 5.56 -19.37
C LEU A 591 -21.65 6.87 -18.69
N ASN A 592 -20.88 6.75 -17.63
CA ASN A 592 -20.34 7.89 -16.88
C ASN A 592 -19.13 8.51 -17.59
N ASN A 593 -18.95 9.84 -17.43
CA ASN A 593 -17.75 10.57 -17.84
C ASN A 593 -17.33 10.32 -19.32
N ALA A 594 -18.29 10.20 -20.23
CA ALA A 594 -18.02 10.03 -21.65
C ALA A 594 -18.43 11.26 -22.45
N VAL A 595 -17.49 11.89 -23.16
CA VAL A 595 -17.75 12.97 -24.10
C VAL A 595 -18.29 12.42 -25.42
N LYS A 596 -17.67 11.35 -25.91
CA LYS A 596 -18.09 10.62 -27.10
C LYS A 596 -17.58 9.17 -27.07
N LEU A 597 -18.12 8.32 -27.92
CA LEU A 597 -17.63 6.98 -28.15
C LEU A 597 -16.58 6.98 -29.29
N ALA A 598 -15.59 6.09 -29.19
CA ALA A 598 -14.70 5.79 -30.31
C ALA A 598 -15.44 5.04 -31.44
N TYR A 599 -16.43 4.25 -31.09
CA TYR A 599 -17.25 3.48 -31.99
C TYR A 599 -18.74 3.58 -31.62
N ASN A 600 -19.54 4.13 -32.54
CA ASN A 600 -21.00 4.22 -32.40
C ASN A 600 -21.66 3.45 -33.56
N PRO A 601 -22.01 2.16 -33.41
CA PRO A 601 -22.47 1.32 -34.47
C PRO A 601 -23.90 1.68 -34.93
N SER A 602 -24.10 1.69 -36.26
CA SER A 602 -25.42 1.74 -36.87
C SER A 602 -26.23 0.48 -36.58
N LYS A 603 -27.54 0.50 -36.86
CA LYS A 603 -28.39 -0.70 -36.68
C LYS A 603 -27.85 -1.92 -37.47
N ALA A 604 -27.44 -1.71 -38.71
CA ALA A 604 -26.92 -2.82 -39.56
C ALA A 604 -25.62 -3.42 -39.00
N GLN A 605 -24.78 -2.60 -38.39
CA GLN A 605 -23.54 -3.05 -37.73
C GLN A 605 -23.85 -3.80 -36.42
N ARG A 606 -24.79 -3.30 -35.61
CA ARG A 606 -25.25 -4.03 -34.41
C ARG A 606 -25.88 -5.38 -34.75
N ASP A 607 -26.64 -5.48 -35.83
CA ASP A 607 -27.20 -6.75 -36.31
C ASP A 607 -26.13 -7.77 -36.70
N ARG A 608 -24.89 -7.36 -36.99
CA ARG A 608 -23.71 -8.22 -37.21
C ARG A 608 -22.99 -8.56 -35.89
N LEU A 609 -22.89 -7.61 -34.95
CA LEU A 609 -22.13 -7.74 -33.69
C LEU A 609 -22.90 -8.55 -32.64
N TYR A 610 -24.17 -8.26 -32.43
CA TYR A 610 -24.97 -8.83 -31.36
C TYR A 610 -25.15 -10.37 -31.46
N PRO A 611 -25.35 -10.99 -32.64
CA PRO A 611 -25.32 -12.45 -32.76
C PRO A 611 -23.96 -13.07 -32.39
N LYS A 612 -22.87 -12.29 -32.49
CA LYS A 612 -21.51 -12.69 -32.14
C LYS A 612 -21.13 -12.35 -30.69
N ARG A 613 -22.12 -12.19 -29.82
CA ARG A 613 -21.95 -12.01 -28.35
C ARG A 613 -21.39 -10.63 -27.93
N ILE A 614 -21.28 -9.67 -28.83
CA ILE A 614 -20.69 -8.36 -28.56
C ILE A 614 -21.80 -7.39 -28.18
N ASN A 615 -21.74 -6.87 -26.97
CA ASN A 615 -22.64 -5.83 -26.48
C ASN A 615 -22.12 -4.45 -26.92
N SER A 616 -22.98 -3.68 -27.59
CA SER A 616 -22.57 -2.40 -28.14
C SER A 616 -22.91 -1.24 -27.22
N PHE A 617 -22.02 -0.28 -27.09
CA PHE A 617 -22.37 1.04 -26.60
C PHE A 617 -22.90 1.89 -27.73
N ILE A 618 -23.98 2.64 -27.49
CA ILE A 618 -24.57 3.56 -28.46
C ILE A 618 -24.83 4.94 -27.85
N THR A 619 -24.70 5.95 -28.70
CA THR A 619 -25.17 7.30 -28.37
C THR A 619 -26.46 7.57 -29.12
N SER A 620 -27.54 7.81 -28.40
CA SER A 620 -28.86 8.10 -28.96
C SER A 620 -29.25 9.54 -28.69
N PRO A 621 -29.73 10.28 -29.68
CA PRO A 621 -30.21 11.64 -29.48
C PRO A 621 -31.30 11.71 -28.39
N GLY A 622 -31.12 12.59 -27.42
CA GLY A 622 -32.05 12.77 -26.30
C GLY A 622 -31.96 11.76 -25.17
N ALA A 623 -31.22 10.63 -25.33
CA ALA A 623 -31.07 9.60 -24.31
C ALA A 623 -29.62 9.44 -23.80
N GLY A 624 -28.66 10.12 -24.46
CA GLY A 624 -27.25 10.01 -24.07
C GLY A 624 -26.56 8.74 -24.56
N THR A 625 -25.46 8.38 -23.90
CA THR A 625 -24.65 7.19 -24.22
C THR A 625 -24.92 6.10 -23.21
N PHE A 626 -25.24 4.90 -23.69
CA PHE A 626 -25.57 3.77 -22.82
C PHE A 626 -25.26 2.43 -23.46
N LEU A 627 -25.19 1.38 -22.62
CA LEU A 627 -24.98 -0.01 -23.02
C LEU A 627 -26.26 -0.54 -23.67
N PHE A 628 -26.17 -1.03 -24.89
CA PHE A 628 -27.26 -1.57 -25.69
C PHE A 628 -27.05 -3.06 -26.02
N GLY A 629 -27.07 -3.87 -24.98
CA GLY A 629 -26.92 -5.33 -25.06
C GLY A 629 -26.67 -5.93 -23.70
N ASP A 630 -27.17 -7.12 -23.45
CA ASP A 630 -27.07 -7.85 -22.20
C ASP A 630 -26.70 -9.33 -22.38
N LYS A 631 -25.93 -9.63 -23.43
CA LYS A 631 -25.44 -10.99 -23.70
C LYS A 631 -24.18 -11.31 -22.89
N THR A 632 -24.12 -12.56 -22.44
CA THR A 632 -22.85 -13.17 -22.01
C THR A 632 -22.01 -13.58 -23.23
N ALA A 633 -20.77 -13.97 -22.99
CA ALA A 633 -19.88 -14.47 -24.04
C ALA A 633 -20.19 -15.91 -24.47
N LEU A 634 -21.33 -16.47 -24.11
CA LEU A 634 -21.75 -17.81 -24.46
C LEU A 634 -22.10 -17.90 -25.95
N GLY A 635 -21.50 -18.85 -26.67
CA GLY A 635 -21.62 -19.00 -28.14
C GLY A 635 -22.85 -19.73 -28.66
N PHE A 636 -23.66 -20.28 -27.79
CA PHE A 636 -24.87 -21.04 -28.13
C PHE A 636 -26.09 -20.57 -27.31
N ALA A 637 -27.27 -20.87 -27.78
CA ALA A 637 -28.52 -20.50 -27.12
C ALA A 637 -28.69 -21.30 -25.82
N SER A 638 -28.79 -20.60 -24.68
CA SER A 638 -28.98 -21.17 -23.36
C SER A 638 -29.74 -20.18 -22.48
N ALA A 639 -30.20 -20.61 -21.32
CA ALA A 639 -30.71 -19.69 -20.29
C ALA A 639 -29.63 -18.71 -19.81
N PHE A 640 -28.35 -19.16 -19.83
CA PHE A 640 -27.19 -18.40 -19.39
C PHE A 640 -26.58 -17.48 -20.48
N ASP A 641 -27.24 -17.33 -21.64
CA ASP A 641 -26.76 -16.40 -22.67
C ASP A 641 -27.05 -14.92 -22.34
N ARG A 642 -27.65 -14.65 -21.17
CA ARG A 642 -28.00 -13.33 -20.67
C ARG A 642 -27.30 -12.99 -19.36
N ILE A 643 -26.79 -11.78 -19.26
CA ILE A 643 -26.09 -11.27 -18.06
C ILE A 643 -26.99 -11.36 -16.83
N ASN A 644 -28.25 -10.93 -16.95
CA ASN A 644 -29.19 -10.92 -15.83
C ASN A 644 -29.45 -12.32 -15.25
N VAL A 645 -29.56 -13.35 -16.09
CA VAL A 645 -29.76 -14.72 -15.63
C VAL A 645 -28.51 -15.28 -14.98
N ARG A 646 -27.33 -15.07 -15.61
CA ARG A 646 -26.07 -15.54 -15.02
C ARG A 646 -25.82 -14.88 -13.64
N ARG A 647 -26.03 -13.60 -13.52
CA ARG A 647 -25.89 -12.89 -12.24
C ARG A 647 -26.89 -13.36 -11.19
N LEU A 648 -28.13 -13.65 -11.58
CA LEU A 648 -29.11 -14.26 -10.67
C LEU A 648 -28.54 -15.56 -10.07
N PHE A 649 -28.03 -16.45 -10.93
CA PHE A 649 -27.48 -17.72 -10.47
C PHE A 649 -26.23 -17.51 -9.57
N LEU A 650 -25.29 -16.63 -9.94
CA LEU A 650 -24.13 -16.34 -9.12
C LEU A 650 -24.51 -15.86 -7.71
N THR A 651 -25.43 -14.90 -7.62
CA THR A 651 -25.88 -14.36 -6.34
C THR A 651 -26.60 -15.42 -5.50
N VAL A 652 -27.45 -16.23 -6.14
CA VAL A 652 -28.18 -17.30 -5.44
C VAL A 652 -27.22 -18.42 -5.00
N GLU A 653 -26.32 -18.85 -5.89
CA GLU A 653 -25.32 -19.87 -5.61
C GLU A 653 -24.42 -19.46 -4.44
N GLN A 654 -23.88 -18.23 -4.41
CA GLN A 654 -23.07 -17.72 -3.29
C GLN A 654 -23.85 -17.67 -1.97
N ALA A 655 -25.09 -17.17 -1.99
CA ALA A 655 -25.89 -17.08 -0.78
C ALA A 655 -26.22 -18.47 -0.21
N LEU A 656 -26.54 -19.44 -1.09
CA LEU A 656 -26.84 -20.80 -0.68
C LEU A 656 -25.60 -21.61 -0.32
N GLU A 657 -24.45 -21.34 -0.94
CA GLU A 657 -23.17 -21.95 -0.55
C GLU A 657 -22.80 -21.56 0.90
N ARG A 658 -22.92 -20.27 1.25
CA ARG A 658 -22.72 -19.79 2.61
C ARG A 658 -23.69 -20.44 3.61
N ALA A 659 -24.95 -20.59 3.23
CA ALA A 659 -25.96 -21.27 4.04
C ALA A 659 -25.69 -22.77 4.21
N ALA A 660 -25.17 -23.42 3.15
CA ALA A 660 -24.81 -24.83 3.17
C ALA A 660 -23.56 -25.12 4.02
N GLN A 661 -22.59 -24.20 4.03
CA GLN A 661 -21.39 -24.31 4.87
C GLN A 661 -21.73 -24.45 6.36
N ALA A 662 -22.82 -23.83 6.83
CA ALA A 662 -23.29 -23.94 8.19
C ALA A 662 -23.84 -25.34 8.56
N GLN A 663 -24.11 -26.18 7.54
CA GLN A 663 -24.59 -27.56 7.72
C GLN A 663 -23.47 -28.60 7.61
N LEU A 664 -22.24 -28.18 7.30
CA LEU A 664 -21.09 -29.09 7.25
C LEU A 664 -20.84 -29.71 8.64
N PHE A 665 -20.57 -31.00 8.64
CA PHE A 665 -20.32 -31.82 9.85
C PHE A 665 -21.55 -32.10 10.71
N GLU A 666 -22.76 -31.65 10.31
CA GLU A 666 -24.02 -32.08 10.94
C GLU A 666 -24.45 -33.46 10.43
N LEU A 667 -25.36 -34.10 11.15
CA LEU A 667 -25.89 -35.42 10.78
C LEU A 667 -26.86 -35.26 9.58
N ASN A 668 -26.79 -36.18 8.61
CA ASN A 668 -27.76 -36.22 7.51
C ASN A 668 -29.04 -36.93 7.94
N ASP A 669 -29.85 -36.25 8.72
CA ASP A 669 -31.16 -36.70 9.22
C ASP A 669 -32.28 -35.77 8.70
N ASP A 670 -33.53 -36.20 8.97
CA ASP A 670 -34.71 -35.43 8.53
C ASP A 670 -34.76 -34.03 9.10
N LEU A 671 -34.21 -33.83 10.33
CA LEU A 671 -34.19 -32.54 10.99
C LEU A 671 -33.22 -31.57 10.27
N THR A 672 -32.03 -32.03 9.93
CA THR A 672 -31.02 -31.23 9.20
C THR A 672 -31.53 -30.89 7.80
N ARG A 673 -32.15 -31.85 7.09
CA ARG A 673 -32.78 -31.61 5.78
C ARG A 673 -33.92 -30.59 5.85
N ALA A 674 -34.75 -30.66 6.88
CA ALA A 674 -35.83 -29.72 7.10
C ALA A 674 -35.28 -28.32 7.46
N ASN A 675 -34.24 -28.25 8.31
CA ASN A 675 -33.58 -26.99 8.67
C ASN A 675 -32.97 -26.31 7.44
N PHE A 676 -32.28 -27.05 6.61
CA PHE A 676 -31.72 -26.48 5.36
C PHE A 676 -32.84 -25.94 4.45
N ARG A 677 -33.93 -26.72 4.25
CA ARG A 677 -35.08 -26.27 3.46
C ARG A 677 -35.70 -24.99 4.05
N ASN A 678 -35.82 -24.91 5.37
CA ASN A 678 -36.36 -23.75 6.08
C ASN A 678 -35.49 -22.48 5.92
N ILE A 679 -34.20 -22.61 5.59
CA ILE A 679 -33.31 -21.50 5.25
C ILE A 679 -33.46 -21.11 3.77
N VAL A 680 -33.49 -22.10 2.87
CA VAL A 680 -33.50 -21.89 1.41
C VAL A 680 -34.84 -21.35 0.90
N ASP A 681 -35.96 -21.92 1.34
CA ASP A 681 -37.29 -21.54 0.85
C ASP A 681 -37.65 -20.08 1.11
N PRO A 682 -37.46 -19.49 2.27
CA PRO A 682 -37.71 -18.05 2.50
C PRO A 682 -36.82 -17.15 1.65
N TYR A 683 -35.55 -17.51 1.43
CA TYR A 683 -34.62 -16.75 0.59
C TYR A 683 -35.07 -16.77 -0.87
N LEU A 684 -35.39 -17.93 -1.43
CA LEU A 684 -35.87 -18.03 -2.82
C LEU A 684 -37.23 -17.34 -3.03
N ARG A 685 -38.10 -17.37 -2.01
CA ARG A 685 -39.35 -16.63 -2.02
C ARG A 685 -39.13 -15.11 -2.05
N ASP A 686 -38.13 -14.61 -1.32
CA ASP A 686 -37.73 -13.21 -1.37
C ASP A 686 -37.18 -12.83 -2.74
N VAL A 687 -36.31 -13.65 -3.33
CA VAL A 687 -35.81 -13.46 -4.70
C VAL A 687 -36.97 -13.47 -5.73
N GLN A 688 -37.96 -14.33 -5.56
CA GLN A 688 -39.18 -14.37 -6.39
C GLN A 688 -40.02 -13.09 -6.22
N ALA A 689 -40.23 -12.66 -4.99
CA ALA A 689 -40.96 -11.41 -4.69
C ALA A 689 -40.26 -10.18 -5.30
N LYS A 690 -38.94 -10.19 -5.35
CA LYS A 690 -38.05 -9.18 -5.98
C LYS A 690 -37.91 -9.39 -7.50
N ARG A 691 -38.73 -10.22 -8.12
CA ARG A 691 -38.82 -10.45 -9.58
C ARG A 691 -37.58 -11.12 -10.20
N GLY A 692 -36.76 -11.83 -9.41
CA GLY A 692 -35.64 -12.61 -9.92
C GLY A 692 -36.07 -13.93 -10.52
N LEU A 693 -37.01 -14.61 -9.88
CA LEU A 693 -37.56 -15.89 -10.28
C LEU A 693 -39.03 -15.80 -10.67
N ILE A 694 -39.44 -16.61 -11.68
CA ILE A 694 -40.84 -16.84 -11.98
C ILE A 694 -41.38 -17.91 -11.04
N ASP A 695 -40.59 -18.96 -10.81
CA ASP A 695 -40.94 -20.12 -10.00
C ASP A 695 -39.67 -20.85 -9.55
N TYR A 696 -39.76 -21.61 -8.44
CA TYR A 696 -38.67 -22.44 -7.96
C TYR A 696 -39.19 -23.70 -7.27
N LEU A 697 -38.34 -24.71 -7.16
CA LEU A 697 -38.61 -25.94 -6.44
C LEU A 697 -37.34 -26.40 -5.73
N VAL A 698 -37.48 -26.71 -4.43
CA VAL A 698 -36.38 -27.24 -3.59
C VAL A 698 -36.75 -28.69 -3.23
N ILE A 699 -35.89 -29.62 -3.57
CA ILE A 699 -35.98 -31.01 -3.18
C ILE A 699 -34.81 -31.33 -2.27
N CYS A 700 -35.09 -31.59 -1.01
CA CYS A 700 -34.12 -32.01 0.00
C CYS A 700 -34.83 -32.91 1.00
N ASP A 701 -35.05 -34.17 0.56
CA ASP A 701 -35.76 -35.18 1.31
C ASP A 701 -35.17 -36.59 1.04
N GLU A 702 -35.83 -37.63 1.42
CA GLU A 702 -35.36 -38.99 1.24
C GLU A 702 -35.24 -39.41 -0.23
N THR A 703 -35.89 -38.71 -1.16
CA THR A 703 -35.86 -39.06 -2.60
C THR A 703 -34.50 -38.75 -3.24
N ASN A 704 -33.79 -37.72 -2.77
CA ASN A 704 -32.43 -37.37 -3.22
C ASN A 704 -31.33 -37.67 -2.19
N ASN A 705 -31.70 -37.97 -0.92
CA ASN A 705 -30.79 -38.47 0.11
C ASN A 705 -31.13 -39.93 0.42
N THR A 706 -30.82 -40.81 -0.52
CA THR A 706 -30.99 -42.26 -0.34
C THR A 706 -30.00 -42.81 0.69
N PRO A 707 -30.24 -44.02 1.24
CA PRO A 707 -29.29 -44.64 2.16
C PRO A 707 -27.85 -44.70 1.63
N ASP A 708 -27.68 -44.93 0.35
CA ASP A 708 -26.36 -44.96 -0.30
C ASP A 708 -25.68 -43.59 -0.28
N VAL A 709 -26.43 -42.48 -0.39
CA VAL A 709 -25.90 -41.11 -0.28
C VAL A 709 -25.51 -40.82 1.15
N ILE A 710 -26.32 -41.25 2.12
CA ILE A 710 -26.03 -41.07 3.55
C ILE A 710 -24.82 -41.90 3.97
N ASP A 711 -24.71 -43.13 3.49
CA ASP A 711 -23.57 -44.02 3.77
C ASP A 711 -22.24 -43.50 3.18
N ASN A 712 -22.32 -42.71 2.12
CA ASN A 712 -21.15 -42.01 1.52
C ASN A 712 -20.81 -40.68 2.22
N ASN A 713 -21.50 -40.31 3.30
CA ASN A 713 -21.38 -39.02 3.99
C ASN A 713 -21.68 -37.80 3.10
N GLU A 714 -22.62 -38.00 2.13
CA GLU A 714 -23.06 -36.93 1.26
C GLU A 714 -24.42 -36.38 1.69
N PHE A 715 -24.59 -35.05 1.52
CA PHE A 715 -25.86 -34.37 1.65
C PHE A 715 -26.23 -33.76 0.29
N ARG A 716 -27.43 -34.06 -0.24
CA ARG A 716 -27.89 -33.57 -1.53
C ARG A 716 -29.14 -32.72 -1.41
N ALA A 717 -29.10 -31.53 -2.02
CA ALA A 717 -30.25 -30.66 -2.19
C ALA A 717 -30.33 -30.24 -3.65
N ASP A 718 -31.45 -30.54 -4.32
CA ASP A 718 -31.70 -30.17 -5.72
C ASP A 718 -32.57 -28.89 -5.74
N ILE A 719 -32.05 -27.83 -6.34
CA ILE A 719 -32.71 -26.54 -6.40
C ILE A 719 -32.97 -26.18 -7.85
N PHE A 720 -34.27 -26.23 -8.25
CA PHE A 720 -34.71 -25.90 -9.58
C PHE A 720 -35.18 -24.45 -9.63
N LEU A 721 -34.57 -23.65 -10.51
CA LEU A 721 -34.86 -22.22 -10.65
C LEU A 721 -35.39 -21.91 -12.05
N LYS A 722 -36.49 -21.17 -12.12
CA LYS A 722 -37.04 -20.62 -13.35
C LYS A 722 -36.83 -19.11 -13.41
N PRO A 723 -35.77 -18.65 -14.08
CA PRO A 723 -35.38 -17.24 -14.05
C PRO A 723 -36.36 -16.35 -14.84
N ALA A 724 -36.50 -15.11 -14.40
CA ALA A 724 -37.14 -14.05 -15.17
C ALA A 724 -36.18 -13.58 -16.28
N LYS A 725 -36.71 -13.42 -17.51
CA LYS A 725 -35.93 -12.96 -18.66
C LYS A 725 -36.13 -11.47 -18.94
N SER A 726 -35.09 -10.80 -19.39
CA SER A 726 -35.17 -9.42 -19.89
C SER A 726 -35.88 -9.32 -21.22
N ILE A 727 -36.54 -8.20 -21.47
CA ILE A 727 -37.19 -7.90 -22.75
C ILE A 727 -36.17 -7.32 -23.71
N ASN A 728 -35.87 -8.02 -24.81
CA ASN A 728 -34.89 -7.56 -25.80
C ASN A 728 -35.53 -7.12 -27.11
N PHE A 729 -36.75 -7.57 -27.40
CA PHE A 729 -37.48 -7.26 -28.62
C PHE A 729 -38.87 -6.77 -28.26
N ILE A 730 -39.28 -5.63 -28.80
CA ILE A 730 -40.63 -5.08 -28.66
C ILE A 730 -41.16 -4.87 -30.06
N THR A 731 -42.24 -5.56 -30.38
CA THR A 731 -42.97 -5.36 -31.64
C THR A 731 -44.16 -4.48 -31.38
N LEU A 732 -44.22 -3.35 -32.05
CA LEU A 732 -45.34 -2.44 -32.02
C LEU A 732 -46.05 -2.50 -33.38
N THR A 733 -47.31 -2.93 -33.39
CA THR A 733 -48.12 -2.97 -34.61
C THR A 733 -49.12 -1.81 -34.59
N PHE A 734 -48.94 -0.89 -35.51
CA PHE A 734 -49.92 0.19 -35.72
C PHE A 734 -50.81 -0.16 -36.89
N VAL A 735 -52.10 -0.21 -36.63
CA VAL A 735 -53.12 -0.48 -37.65
C VAL A 735 -53.88 0.80 -37.97
N ALA A 736 -53.74 1.27 -39.17
CA ALA A 736 -54.56 2.38 -39.68
C ALA A 736 -55.90 1.85 -40.19
N THR A 737 -56.98 2.28 -39.58
CA THR A 737 -58.35 1.88 -39.98
C THR A 737 -59.06 3.02 -40.74
N ARG A 738 -60.00 2.65 -41.60
CA ARG A 738 -60.88 3.60 -42.28
C ARG A 738 -61.91 4.16 -41.28
N THR A 739 -62.35 5.39 -41.53
CA THR A 739 -63.39 6.04 -40.72
C THR A 739 -64.70 5.20 -40.80
N GLY A 740 -65.19 4.70 -39.65
CA GLY A 740 -66.42 3.91 -39.59
C GLY A 740 -66.23 2.41 -39.27
N VAL A 741 -65.01 1.90 -39.14
CA VAL A 741 -64.73 0.51 -38.69
C VAL A 741 -64.59 0.49 -37.18
N SER A 742 -65.27 -0.41 -36.49
CA SER A 742 -65.11 -0.54 -35.01
C SER A 742 -63.78 -1.18 -34.65
N PHE A 743 -63.12 -0.70 -33.61
CA PHE A 743 -61.82 -1.26 -33.16
C PHE A 743 -61.92 -2.74 -32.76
N SER A 744 -63.09 -3.20 -32.30
CA SER A 744 -63.32 -4.62 -31.97
C SER A 744 -63.24 -5.57 -33.19
N GLU A 745 -63.59 -5.07 -34.37
CA GLU A 745 -63.55 -5.84 -35.62
C GLU A 745 -62.13 -5.93 -36.20
N VAL A 746 -61.30 -4.93 -35.92
CA VAL A 746 -59.86 -4.91 -36.32
C VAL A 746 -59.01 -5.75 -35.39
N ALA A 747 -59.28 -5.69 -34.07
CA ALA A 747 -58.54 -6.45 -33.07
C ALA A 747 -58.67 -7.96 -33.19
N GLY A 748 -59.74 -8.46 -33.82
CA GLY A 748 -59.95 -9.88 -34.11
C GLY A 748 -59.25 -10.40 -35.37
N ARG A 749 -58.55 -9.53 -36.14
CA ARG A 749 -57.85 -9.85 -37.40
C ARG A 749 -56.33 -9.67 -37.38
N VAL A 750 -55.76 -9.21 -36.27
CA VAL A 750 -54.29 -8.99 -36.09
C VAL A 750 -53.66 -10.11 -35.26
#